data_466ad2b62fea1c9556a85fff0fad3aae
#
_entry.id   466ad2b62fea1c9556a85fff0fad3aae
#
_cell.length_a   1.000
_cell.length_b   1.000
_cell.length_c   1.000
_cell.angle_alpha   90.00
_cell.angle_beta   90.00
_cell.angle_gamma   90.00
#
_symmetry.space_group_name_H-M   'P 1'
#
loop_
_entity.id
_entity.type
_entity.pdbx_description
1 polymer ?
#
loop_
_entity_poly.entity_id
_entity_poly.type
_entity_poly.pdbx_seq_one_letter_code
_entity_poly.pdbx_strand_id
1 'polypeptide(L)'
;MVTEEVKRVYAFGKDAQGNNVTEGNTNMKAILGGKGANLAEMANIGLPVPPGFTISCQTCMEYANAGNVWPEGALDTIHEYRLDLERRIGKKIGDAEDPLLVSVRSGAPMSMPGMMDTVLNLGLNDQSINGLIKQTENPRFAWDSYRRFIQMFSNVVMNLDGDLFENAITAMKNIRGVASDTDLTAEDLQELVREFKDIFSENVSADEYPSLVVDGVVEFPQDPMVQLKLAIEAVFGSWNNPRATLYRKQNKISDDLGTAVNVQSMVFGNKGNTSATGVAFTRNPANGEKEFYGDYLVNAQGEDVVAGIRNTSPIAELKNVEGLEEAGRELEEVFVILENHFRDMCDIEFTIEQGKLWMLQTRVGKRTAAAALHIAISMVNEGLITKEEAVMRVNPEQLDPLLHPQFDKDAEYDVVARGLNASPGAAVGEAVFSAADAVAAAEAGRKCVLVRWETTPDDLAGMIAAEGILTSHGGKTSHAAVIARGMGAPCVCGVEALKIDAEKKQAAVTGTDLIIKEGDMISIDGTEGIVVLGAVDLVMPELTGDLDTILEWADEFRTLGVRANADNPEDAELSRNFGAEGIGLCRTEHMFLGDRKQIIQTFILNEDEDVREQAVNDLFDAQTGDFYGMFKAMDGLPVIVRLLDPPLHEFLESPRALDVEIAKLEATGGDRSVIAEKTRLMEQIDAMSEANPMLGLRGCRLGIVFPILPEMQVRAIATAAARLKKEGLDPKPEVMIPLVSVKAELEKLRGVAEQVIDEVAAAEGVELDIPVGTMIELPRAAVTADEIATQADFFSFGTNDLTQTTFGFSRDDVEAEFIPQYLEQHLLPRNPFATIDEGVAKLVEMGVKLGHEGNPNITCGVCGEHGGDPESIHTFDKIGLDYVSCSPYRVPVARLAAGQAAIADKTDHVIDK
;
A
#
# COMPACT_ATOMS: atom_id res chain seq x y z
N MET A 1 26.65 -39.69 -4.23
CA MET A 1 26.41 -38.26 -4.23
C MET A 1 27.10 -37.72 -3.00
N VAL A 2 28.12 -36.92 -3.16
CA VAL A 2 28.73 -36.20 -2.04
C VAL A 2 27.70 -35.18 -1.66
N THR A 3 27.11 -35.30 -0.49
CA THR A 3 26.26 -34.25 0.08
C THR A 3 27.16 -33.03 0.27
N GLU A 4 26.99 -31.97 -0.51
CA GLU A 4 27.61 -30.68 -0.21
C GLU A 4 27.24 -30.33 1.22
N GLU A 5 28.25 -30.16 2.06
CA GLU A 5 28.06 -29.77 3.46
C GLU A 5 27.47 -28.36 3.47
N VAL A 6 26.23 -28.24 3.87
CA VAL A 6 25.52 -26.96 3.90
C VAL A 6 26.22 -26.02 4.87
N LYS A 7 26.80 -24.94 4.34
CA LYS A 7 27.46 -23.94 5.17
C LYS A 7 26.43 -23.18 5.99
N ARG A 8 26.53 -23.26 7.33
CA ARG A 8 25.54 -22.68 8.27
C ARG A 8 25.97 -21.38 8.90
N VAL A 9 27.29 -21.10 8.97
CA VAL A 9 27.85 -19.93 9.65
C VAL A 9 28.82 -19.20 8.72
N TYR A 10 28.81 -17.88 8.77
CA TYR A 10 29.58 -17.02 7.87
C TYR A 10 30.23 -15.88 8.66
N ALA A 11 31.55 -15.76 8.62
CA ALA A 11 32.29 -14.68 9.25
C ALA A 11 32.13 -13.35 8.51
N PHE A 12 32.22 -12.24 9.25
CA PHE A 12 32.34 -10.89 8.68
C PHE A 12 33.30 -10.02 9.50
N GLY A 13 33.86 -8.99 8.84
CA GLY A 13 34.81 -8.05 9.45
C GLY A 13 36.26 -8.39 9.17
N LYS A 14 37.15 -7.78 9.93
CA LYS A 14 38.62 -7.90 9.77
C LYS A 14 39.26 -8.84 10.80
N ASP A 15 40.43 -9.41 10.44
CA ASP A 15 41.30 -10.14 11.38
C ASP A 15 42.16 -9.18 12.19
N ALA A 16 43.00 -9.75 13.11
CA ALA A 16 43.91 -8.97 13.94
C ALA A 16 45.01 -8.21 13.16
N GLN A 17 45.26 -8.59 11.92
CA GLN A 17 46.18 -7.95 10.99
C GLN A 17 45.50 -6.90 10.09
N GLY A 18 44.18 -6.73 10.20
CA GLY A 18 43.42 -5.81 9.40
C GLY A 18 42.93 -6.32 8.03
N ASN A 19 43.16 -7.62 7.74
CA ASN A 19 42.69 -8.25 6.50
C ASN A 19 41.18 -8.52 6.60
N ASN A 20 40.44 -8.29 5.52
CA ASN A 20 39.04 -8.67 5.43
C ASN A 20 38.91 -10.21 5.34
N VAL A 21 38.15 -10.81 6.26
CA VAL A 21 37.87 -12.26 6.31
C VAL A 21 36.38 -12.56 6.07
N THR A 22 35.67 -11.65 5.45
CA THR A 22 34.23 -11.76 5.23
C THR A 22 33.86 -12.85 4.22
N GLU A 23 32.89 -13.67 4.56
CA GLU A 23 32.47 -14.84 3.79
C GLU A 23 31.11 -14.68 3.12
N GLY A 24 30.56 -13.49 3.09
CA GLY A 24 29.25 -13.17 2.48
C GLY A 24 29.27 -11.86 1.72
N ASN A 25 28.13 -11.52 1.11
CA ASN A 25 27.90 -10.27 0.41
C ASN A 25 26.39 -9.93 0.35
N THR A 26 26.07 -8.77 -0.23
CA THR A 26 24.68 -8.25 -0.30
C THR A 26 23.71 -9.13 -1.11
N ASN A 27 24.19 -9.99 -2.03
CA ASN A 27 23.36 -10.89 -2.84
C ASN A 27 22.89 -12.11 -2.04
N MET A 28 23.42 -12.34 -0.84
CA MET A 28 23.10 -13.48 0.00
C MET A 28 22.00 -13.19 1.03
N LYS A 29 21.09 -12.23 0.78
CA LYS A 29 20.03 -11.86 1.72
C LYS A 29 19.11 -13.02 2.11
N ALA A 30 18.85 -13.94 1.20
CA ALA A 30 18.05 -15.14 1.50
C ALA A 30 18.73 -16.07 2.52
N ILE A 31 20.07 -16.05 2.59
CA ILE A 31 20.89 -16.91 3.47
C ILE A 31 21.25 -16.17 4.76
N LEU A 32 21.78 -14.95 4.64
CA LEU A 32 22.35 -14.19 5.75
C LEU A 32 21.34 -13.24 6.40
N GLY A 33 20.13 -13.15 5.82
CA GLY A 33 19.19 -12.11 6.16
C GLY A 33 19.66 -10.73 5.69
N GLY A 34 18.80 -9.73 5.74
CA GLY A 34 19.15 -8.37 5.30
C GLY A 34 20.29 -7.76 6.12
N LYS A 35 20.27 -7.92 7.45
CA LYS A 35 21.30 -7.38 8.34
C LYS A 35 22.67 -8.04 8.14
N GLY A 36 22.72 -9.39 8.12
CA GLY A 36 23.96 -10.12 7.94
C GLY A 36 24.61 -9.87 6.57
N ALA A 37 23.81 -9.85 5.50
CA ALA A 37 24.28 -9.55 4.16
C ALA A 37 24.87 -8.13 4.05
N ASN A 38 24.23 -7.14 4.67
CA ASN A 38 24.70 -5.76 4.65
C ASN A 38 25.94 -5.55 5.54
N LEU A 39 26.04 -6.24 6.70
CA LEU A 39 27.27 -6.24 7.51
C LEU A 39 28.46 -6.81 6.73
N ALA A 40 28.22 -7.93 6.02
CA ALA A 40 29.24 -8.52 5.15
C ALA A 40 29.66 -7.55 4.04
N GLU A 41 28.68 -6.91 3.39
CA GLU A 41 28.95 -5.96 2.30
C GLU A 41 29.73 -4.73 2.77
N MET A 42 29.31 -4.12 3.89
CA MET A 42 30.05 -2.99 4.49
C MET A 42 31.51 -3.35 4.79
N ALA A 43 31.75 -4.56 5.31
CA ALA A 43 33.11 -5.04 5.56
C ALA A 43 33.89 -5.25 4.25
N ASN A 44 33.25 -5.75 3.19
CA ASN A 44 33.86 -5.96 1.87
C ASN A 44 34.30 -4.66 1.21
N ILE A 45 33.47 -3.60 1.35
CA ILE A 45 33.84 -2.27 0.80
C ILE A 45 34.76 -1.47 1.72
N GLY A 46 35.27 -2.10 2.79
CA GLY A 46 36.33 -1.56 3.65
C GLY A 46 35.86 -0.75 4.86
N LEU A 47 34.56 -0.58 5.09
CA LEU A 47 34.02 0.20 6.20
C LEU A 47 34.37 -0.45 7.56
N PRO A 48 34.44 0.37 8.64
CA PRO A 48 34.77 -0.11 9.97
C PRO A 48 33.58 -0.83 10.61
N VAL A 49 33.45 -2.12 10.35
CA VAL A 49 32.39 -2.98 10.92
C VAL A 49 32.98 -3.76 12.09
N PRO A 50 32.35 -3.76 13.29
CA PRO A 50 32.76 -4.64 14.38
C PRO A 50 32.72 -6.11 13.93
N PRO A 51 33.80 -6.89 14.12
CA PRO A 51 33.84 -8.27 13.66
C PRO A 51 32.75 -9.14 14.28
N GLY A 52 32.33 -10.17 13.54
CA GLY A 52 31.31 -11.11 13.97
C GLY A 52 31.16 -12.29 13.04
N PHE A 53 30.03 -12.98 13.20
CA PHE A 53 29.56 -14.03 12.30
C PHE A 53 28.06 -14.09 12.25
N THR A 54 27.53 -14.58 11.13
CA THR A 54 26.09 -14.73 10.88
C THR A 54 25.74 -16.23 10.80
N ILE A 55 24.72 -16.66 11.54
CA ILE A 55 24.11 -17.99 11.44
C ILE A 55 22.95 -17.84 10.44
N SER A 56 22.87 -18.73 9.46
CA SER A 56 21.97 -18.58 8.30
C SER A 56 20.48 -18.75 8.66
N CYS A 57 19.60 -18.13 7.83
CA CYS A 57 18.15 -18.33 7.89
C CYS A 57 17.77 -19.81 7.76
N GLN A 58 18.48 -20.55 6.91
CA GLN A 58 18.26 -21.99 6.74
C GLN A 58 18.45 -22.75 8.05
N THR A 59 19.48 -22.42 8.86
CA THR A 59 19.71 -23.04 10.16
C THR A 59 18.53 -22.79 11.12
N CYS A 60 17.94 -21.59 11.08
CA CYS A 60 16.72 -21.27 11.83
C CYS A 60 15.55 -22.19 11.43
N MET A 61 15.33 -22.35 10.13
CA MET A 61 14.25 -23.21 9.63
C MET A 61 14.50 -24.68 9.91
N GLU A 62 15.74 -25.17 9.78
CA GLU A 62 16.12 -26.55 10.15
C GLU A 62 15.84 -26.80 11.64
N TYR A 63 16.21 -25.86 12.53
CA TYR A 63 15.98 -25.92 13.96
C TYR A 63 14.46 -25.94 14.29
N ALA A 64 13.69 -25.01 13.73
CA ALA A 64 12.26 -24.91 13.98
C ALA A 64 11.48 -26.13 13.46
N ASN A 65 11.78 -26.60 12.24
CA ASN A 65 11.13 -27.77 11.63
C ASN A 65 11.45 -29.09 12.34
N ALA A 66 12.59 -29.16 13.04
CA ALA A 66 12.96 -30.31 13.87
C ALA A 66 12.33 -30.26 15.27
N GLY A 67 11.42 -29.33 15.55
CA GLY A 67 10.80 -29.16 16.88
C GLY A 67 11.74 -28.53 17.90
N ASN A 68 12.50 -27.51 17.50
CA ASN A 68 13.51 -26.80 18.29
C ASN A 68 14.71 -27.69 18.69
N VAL A 69 15.09 -28.58 17.78
CA VAL A 69 16.28 -29.44 17.93
C VAL A 69 17.38 -28.98 16.99
N TRP A 70 18.58 -28.78 17.54
CA TRP A 70 19.70 -28.32 16.76
C TRP A 70 20.11 -29.34 15.67
N PRO A 71 20.33 -28.88 14.44
CA PRO A 71 20.94 -29.73 13.40
C PRO A 71 22.29 -30.30 13.84
N GLU A 72 22.59 -31.49 13.43
CA GLU A 72 23.87 -32.18 13.77
C GLU A 72 25.06 -31.31 13.35
N GLY A 73 26.03 -31.12 14.26
CA GLY A 73 27.25 -30.34 14.04
C GLY A 73 27.08 -28.82 14.04
N ALA A 74 25.82 -28.29 14.11
CA ALA A 74 25.62 -26.86 14.06
C ALA A 74 26.21 -26.11 15.26
N LEU A 75 26.04 -26.64 16.47
CA LEU A 75 26.62 -26.05 17.69
C LEU A 75 28.15 -26.10 17.69
N ASP A 76 28.75 -27.17 17.15
CA ASP A 76 30.18 -27.26 17.02
C ASP A 76 30.73 -26.20 16.06
N THR A 77 30.06 -26.00 14.91
CA THR A 77 30.40 -24.93 13.95
C THR A 77 30.28 -23.55 14.58
N ILE A 78 29.21 -23.28 15.33
CA ILE A 78 29.04 -21.99 16.05
C ILE A 78 30.17 -21.80 17.05
N HIS A 79 30.57 -22.85 17.76
CA HIS A 79 31.69 -22.82 18.71
C HIS A 79 33.02 -22.50 18.01
N GLU A 80 33.29 -23.08 16.84
CA GLU A 80 34.49 -22.78 16.04
C GLU A 80 34.53 -21.31 15.60
N TYR A 81 33.40 -20.77 15.10
CA TYR A 81 33.33 -19.38 14.68
C TYR A 81 33.42 -18.40 15.86
N ARG A 82 32.94 -18.76 17.05
CA ARG A 82 33.16 -18.00 18.29
C ARG A 82 34.65 -17.97 18.65
N LEU A 83 35.34 -19.10 18.61
CA LEU A 83 36.80 -19.16 18.89
C LEU A 83 37.57 -18.37 17.83
N ASP A 84 37.12 -18.36 16.58
CA ASP A 84 37.71 -17.55 15.54
C ASP A 84 37.52 -16.06 15.82
N LEU A 85 36.31 -15.62 16.21
CA LEU A 85 36.03 -14.26 16.61
C LEU A 85 36.92 -13.79 17.76
N GLU A 86 37.11 -14.62 18.80
CA GLU A 86 38.00 -14.34 19.93
C GLU A 86 39.46 -14.18 19.46
N ARG A 87 39.93 -15.00 18.54
CA ARG A 87 41.28 -14.88 17.97
C ARG A 87 41.45 -13.60 17.15
N ARG A 88 40.43 -13.22 16.34
CA ARG A 88 40.45 -12.00 15.53
C ARG A 88 40.52 -10.75 16.36
N ILE A 89 39.81 -10.71 17.51
CA ILE A 89 39.75 -9.56 18.40
C ILE A 89 40.87 -9.57 19.44
N GLY A 90 41.42 -10.75 19.74
CA GLY A 90 42.43 -10.92 20.78
C GLY A 90 41.88 -10.97 22.21
N LYS A 91 40.56 -11.11 22.38
CA LYS A 91 39.86 -11.17 23.66
C LYS A 91 38.99 -12.42 23.73
N LYS A 92 38.52 -12.79 24.93
CA LYS A 92 37.67 -13.97 25.14
C LYS A 92 36.35 -13.57 25.77
N ILE A 93 35.26 -14.23 25.34
CA ILE A 93 33.95 -14.04 25.96
C ILE A 93 34.01 -14.60 27.40
N GLY A 94 33.57 -13.79 28.36
CA GLY A 94 33.58 -14.15 29.79
C GLY A 94 34.95 -14.07 30.47
N ASP A 95 35.99 -13.51 29.84
CA ASP A 95 37.29 -13.30 30.43
C ASP A 95 37.23 -12.39 31.66
N ALA A 96 37.90 -12.75 32.73
CA ALA A 96 37.94 -12.01 33.98
C ALA A 96 38.79 -10.75 33.94
N GLU A 97 39.71 -10.60 33.00
CA GLU A 97 40.68 -9.50 32.90
C GLU A 97 40.38 -8.54 31.74
N ASP A 98 40.02 -9.07 30.55
CA ASP A 98 39.72 -8.27 29.35
C ASP A 98 38.60 -8.94 28.53
N PRO A 99 37.33 -8.89 28.95
CA PRO A 99 36.25 -9.61 28.35
C PRO A 99 35.87 -9.08 26.96
N LEU A 100 35.60 -10.01 26.05
CA LEU A 100 34.84 -9.75 24.83
C LEU A 100 33.34 -9.81 25.15
N LEU A 101 32.60 -8.79 24.83
CA LEU A 101 31.16 -8.82 24.88
C LEU A 101 30.61 -8.84 23.45
N VAL A 102 29.48 -9.54 23.25
CA VAL A 102 28.85 -9.67 21.95
C VAL A 102 27.36 -9.33 22.00
N SER A 103 26.82 -8.86 20.88
CA SER A 103 25.39 -8.77 20.64
C SER A 103 24.92 -9.98 19.82
N VAL A 104 23.68 -10.44 20.08
CA VAL A 104 23.00 -11.49 19.30
C VAL A 104 21.73 -10.86 18.74
N ARG A 105 21.72 -10.64 17.42
CA ARG A 105 20.71 -9.82 16.74
C ARG A 105 20.03 -10.61 15.64
N SER A 106 18.71 -10.49 15.52
CA SER A 106 17.94 -11.06 14.39
C SER A 106 18.26 -10.36 13.06
N GLY A 107 18.06 -11.07 11.95
CA GLY A 107 18.26 -10.52 10.62
C GLY A 107 17.47 -11.29 9.57
N ALA A 108 16.15 -11.04 9.45
CA ALA A 108 15.34 -11.68 8.42
C ALA A 108 15.70 -11.14 7.01
N PRO A 109 15.42 -11.89 5.93
CA PRO A 109 15.61 -11.43 4.55
C PRO A 109 14.85 -10.14 4.23
N MET A 110 13.64 -10.01 4.79
CA MET A 110 12.81 -8.80 4.71
C MET A 110 12.93 -7.97 6.00
N SER A 111 12.91 -6.65 5.87
CA SER A 111 12.98 -5.76 7.04
C SER A 111 11.69 -5.80 7.84
N MET A 112 11.80 -6.14 9.14
CA MET A 112 10.69 -6.23 10.10
C MET A 112 11.05 -5.43 11.37
N PRO A 113 10.98 -4.08 11.33
CA PRO A 113 11.47 -3.22 12.41
C PRO A 113 10.71 -3.46 13.73
N GLY A 114 11.46 -3.71 14.82
CA GLY A 114 10.89 -3.93 16.15
C GLY A 114 10.13 -5.24 16.37
N MET A 115 10.02 -6.11 15.34
CA MET A 115 9.22 -7.33 15.44
C MET A 115 9.98 -8.51 16.05
N MET A 116 11.29 -8.52 15.96
CA MET A 116 12.16 -9.62 16.42
C MET A 116 13.15 -9.15 17.47
N ASP A 117 13.67 -10.10 18.23
CA ASP A 117 14.41 -9.83 19.45
C ASP A 117 15.91 -9.65 19.22
N THR A 118 16.57 -9.00 20.19
CA THR A 118 18.01 -8.74 20.26
C THR A 118 18.47 -8.94 21.70
N VAL A 119 19.67 -9.50 21.89
CA VAL A 119 20.34 -9.60 23.20
C VAL A 119 21.69 -8.88 23.11
N LEU A 120 21.92 -7.91 24.00
CA LEU A 120 23.14 -7.11 24.07
C LEU A 120 23.95 -7.47 25.32
N ASN A 121 25.23 -7.11 25.32
CA ASN A 121 26.17 -7.31 26.44
C ASN A 121 26.38 -8.78 26.87
N LEU A 122 26.13 -9.71 25.96
CA LEU A 122 26.33 -11.13 26.23
C LEU A 122 27.80 -11.42 26.49
N GLY A 123 28.09 -12.24 27.50
CA GLY A 123 29.43 -12.54 28.01
C GLY A 123 29.68 -11.90 29.38
N LEU A 124 28.80 -11.03 29.88
CA LEU A 124 28.88 -10.54 31.26
C LEU A 124 28.45 -11.62 32.25
N ASN A 125 29.25 -11.78 33.28
CA ASN A 125 29.02 -12.65 34.42
C ASN A 125 29.77 -12.09 35.65
N ASP A 126 29.73 -12.79 36.79
CA ASP A 126 30.31 -12.31 38.04
C ASP A 126 31.85 -12.23 38.01
N GLN A 127 32.49 -12.84 37.02
CA GLN A 127 33.95 -12.76 36.83
C GLN A 127 34.30 -11.66 35.82
N SER A 128 33.66 -11.66 34.67
CA SER A 128 33.96 -10.75 33.58
C SER A 128 33.61 -9.30 33.86
N ILE A 129 32.68 -9.04 34.80
CA ILE A 129 32.35 -7.67 35.27
C ILE A 129 33.61 -6.97 35.81
N ASN A 130 34.49 -7.67 36.50
CA ASN A 130 35.72 -7.10 37.03
C ASN A 130 36.68 -6.68 35.92
N GLY A 131 36.77 -7.49 34.86
CA GLY A 131 37.54 -7.17 33.66
C GLY A 131 37.00 -5.94 32.94
N LEU A 132 35.67 -5.81 32.83
CA LEU A 132 35.01 -4.64 32.22
C LEU A 132 35.27 -3.37 33.07
N ILE A 133 35.20 -3.44 34.40
CA ILE A 133 35.57 -2.32 35.32
C ILE A 133 37.01 -1.90 35.08
N LYS A 134 37.93 -2.85 35.00
CA LYS A 134 39.37 -2.58 34.78
C LYS A 134 39.59 -1.96 33.38
N GLN A 135 38.92 -2.44 32.36
CA GLN A 135 39.05 -1.98 30.97
C GLN A 135 38.53 -0.55 30.80
N THR A 136 37.46 -0.21 31.50
CA THR A 136 36.75 1.08 31.33
C THR A 136 37.10 2.10 32.37
N GLU A 137 37.76 1.70 33.47
CA GLU A 137 37.98 2.54 34.68
C GLU A 137 36.69 3.18 35.22
N ASN A 138 35.53 2.61 34.86
CA ASN A 138 34.21 3.11 35.19
C ASN A 138 33.31 2.00 35.77
N PRO A 139 33.33 1.83 37.12
CA PRO A 139 32.50 0.82 37.77
C PRO A 139 31.00 1.00 37.53
N ARG A 140 30.53 2.24 37.49
CA ARG A 140 29.12 2.53 37.25
C ARG A 140 28.68 2.01 35.89
N PHE A 141 29.43 2.32 34.84
CA PHE A 141 29.16 1.83 33.49
C PHE A 141 29.11 0.28 33.44
N ALA A 142 30.07 -0.36 34.09
CA ALA A 142 30.16 -1.83 34.04
C ALA A 142 28.94 -2.47 34.74
N TRP A 143 28.56 -1.97 35.92
CA TRP A 143 27.41 -2.49 36.67
C TRP A 143 26.08 -2.18 35.99
N ASP A 144 25.93 -1.01 35.33
CA ASP A 144 24.73 -0.71 34.50
C ASP A 144 24.63 -1.64 33.30
N SER A 145 25.75 -1.92 32.62
CA SER A 145 25.78 -2.85 31.52
C SER A 145 25.39 -4.27 31.95
N TYR A 146 25.81 -4.70 33.15
CA TYR A 146 25.45 -6.02 33.65
C TYR A 146 23.98 -6.08 34.09
N ARG A 147 23.49 -5.05 34.76
CA ARG A 147 22.07 -4.94 35.09
C ARG A 147 21.19 -5.02 33.84
N ARG A 148 21.49 -4.20 32.80
CA ARG A 148 20.78 -4.21 31.52
C ARG A 148 20.84 -5.59 30.84
N PHE A 149 21.97 -6.27 30.90
CA PHE A 149 22.10 -7.61 30.33
C PHE A 149 21.21 -8.62 31.04
N ILE A 150 21.17 -8.66 32.38
CA ILE A 150 20.30 -9.57 33.14
C ILE A 150 18.84 -9.29 32.81
N GLN A 151 18.40 -8.02 32.81
CA GLN A 151 17.04 -7.62 32.48
C GLN A 151 16.66 -8.06 31.06
N MET A 152 17.49 -7.71 30.08
CA MET A 152 17.24 -8.06 28.67
C MET A 152 17.23 -9.56 28.45
N PHE A 153 18.18 -10.30 29.04
CA PHE A 153 18.23 -11.75 28.94
C PHE A 153 17.00 -12.41 29.57
N SER A 154 16.56 -11.91 30.72
CA SER A 154 15.36 -12.38 31.40
C SER A 154 14.09 -12.16 30.56
N ASN A 155 13.94 -10.95 29.99
CA ASN A 155 12.77 -10.60 29.21
C ASN A 155 12.74 -11.32 27.85
N VAL A 156 13.86 -11.33 27.14
CA VAL A 156 13.94 -11.85 25.75
C VAL A 156 14.13 -13.36 25.72
N VAL A 157 15.01 -13.89 26.56
CA VAL A 157 15.41 -15.30 26.50
C VAL A 157 14.48 -16.17 27.36
N MET A 158 14.09 -15.68 28.55
CA MET A 158 13.22 -16.41 29.49
C MET A 158 11.75 -15.98 29.41
N ASN A 159 11.45 -14.97 28.60
CA ASN A 159 10.10 -14.41 28.43
C ASN A 159 9.47 -13.97 29.76
N LEU A 160 10.27 -13.45 30.70
CA LEU A 160 9.80 -12.90 31.95
C LEU A 160 9.21 -11.51 31.73
N ASP A 161 8.24 -11.13 32.57
CA ASP A 161 7.62 -9.83 32.57
C ASP A 161 8.64 -8.72 32.91
N GLY A 162 8.78 -7.75 32.02
CA GLY A 162 9.69 -6.59 32.16
C GLY A 162 9.39 -5.72 33.37
N ASP A 163 8.12 -5.64 33.76
CA ASP A 163 7.66 -4.83 34.88
C ASP A 163 8.30 -5.27 36.22
N LEU A 164 8.67 -6.54 36.36
CA LEU A 164 9.37 -7.03 37.54
C LEU A 164 10.67 -6.27 37.79
N PHE A 165 11.44 -6.04 36.75
CA PHE A 165 12.73 -5.37 36.78
C PHE A 165 12.59 -3.83 36.86
N GLU A 166 11.61 -3.27 36.12
CA GLU A 166 11.33 -1.83 36.17
C GLU A 166 10.82 -1.36 37.53
N ASN A 167 10.04 -2.22 38.21
CA ASN A 167 9.58 -1.96 39.56
C ASN A 167 10.75 -1.93 40.57
N ALA A 168 11.73 -2.83 40.42
CA ALA A 168 12.94 -2.84 41.29
C ALA A 168 13.78 -1.58 41.04
N ILE A 169 13.98 -1.15 39.77
CA ILE A 169 14.67 0.12 39.47
C ILE A 169 13.94 1.31 40.10
N THR A 170 12.62 1.35 39.94
CA THR A 170 11.78 2.44 40.48
C THR A 170 11.85 2.47 42.00
N ALA A 171 11.81 1.32 42.67
CA ALA A 171 11.97 1.21 44.12
C ALA A 171 13.34 1.73 44.56
N MET A 172 14.41 1.35 43.86
CA MET A 172 15.77 1.84 44.17
C MET A 172 15.88 3.35 44.00
N LYS A 173 15.35 3.91 42.88
CA LYS A 173 15.31 5.37 42.66
C LYS A 173 14.59 6.11 43.80
N ASN A 174 13.45 5.59 44.24
CA ASN A 174 12.68 6.16 45.32
C ASN A 174 13.45 6.11 46.65
N ILE A 175 14.14 5.00 46.95
CA ILE A 175 14.96 4.85 48.15
C ILE A 175 16.12 5.87 48.17
N ARG A 176 16.73 6.09 47.01
CA ARG A 176 17.88 7.03 46.89
C ARG A 176 17.45 8.49 46.65
N GLY A 177 16.18 8.72 46.30
CA GLY A 177 15.64 10.07 46.05
C GLY A 177 16.14 10.67 44.74
N VAL A 178 16.40 9.82 43.70
CA VAL A 178 16.89 10.25 42.40
C VAL A 178 15.79 10.07 41.34
N ALA A 179 15.84 10.89 40.28
CA ALA A 179 14.84 10.88 39.25
C ALA A 179 15.20 9.94 38.06
N SER A 180 16.49 9.88 37.72
CA SER A 180 16.99 9.15 36.57
C SER A 180 17.80 7.93 36.97
N ASP A 181 17.80 6.89 36.17
CA ASP A 181 18.69 5.71 36.29
C ASP A 181 20.17 6.12 36.22
N THR A 182 20.45 7.21 35.47
CA THR A 182 21.81 7.77 35.35
C THR A 182 22.36 8.31 36.63
N ASP A 183 21.52 8.62 37.62
CA ASP A 183 21.90 9.17 38.90
C ASP A 183 22.25 8.09 39.96
N LEU A 184 21.92 6.81 39.64
CA LEU A 184 22.26 5.67 40.49
C LEU A 184 23.80 5.45 40.53
N THR A 185 24.34 5.17 41.72
CA THR A 185 25.77 4.90 41.92
C THR A 185 26.15 3.48 41.47
N ALA A 186 27.45 3.18 41.43
CA ALA A 186 27.92 1.82 41.14
C ALA A 186 27.46 0.80 42.19
N GLU A 187 27.41 1.23 43.47
CA GLU A 187 26.95 0.40 44.59
C GLU A 187 25.43 0.09 44.48
N ASP A 188 24.63 1.10 44.10
CA ASP A 188 23.20 0.93 43.88
C ASP A 188 22.93 -0.06 42.74
N LEU A 189 23.67 0.04 41.63
CA LEU A 189 23.57 -0.84 40.48
C LEU A 189 24.06 -2.27 40.82
N GLN A 190 25.04 -2.41 41.68
CA GLN A 190 25.45 -3.71 42.18
C GLN A 190 24.38 -4.37 43.08
N GLU A 191 23.63 -3.59 43.82
CA GLU A 191 22.49 -4.06 44.60
C GLU A 191 21.34 -4.50 43.67
N LEU A 192 21.03 -3.69 42.65
CA LEU A 192 20.06 -4.08 41.62
C LEU A 192 20.44 -5.37 40.86
N VAL A 193 21.71 -5.55 40.54
CA VAL A 193 22.18 -6.80 39.91
C VAL A 193 21.89 -8.02 40.77
N ARG A 194 22.01 -7.94 42.08
CA ARG A 194 21.66 -9.02 43.00
C ARG A 194 20.17 -9.25 43.02
N GLU A 195 19.39 -8.19 43.16
CA GLU A 195 17.92 -8.26 43.13
C GLU A 195 17.39 -8.86 41.78
N PHE A 196 17.98 -8.47 40.66
CA PHE A 196 17.62 -9.00 39.35
C PHE A 196 17.93 -10.50 39.22
N LYS A 197 19.00 -10.99 39.82
CA LYS A 197 19.29 -12.43 39.87
C LYS A 197 18.32 -13.19 40.78
N ASP A 198 17.91 -12.57 41.88
CA ASP A 198 16.86 -13.17 42.74
C ASP A 198 15.53 -13.23 41.97
N ILE A 199 15.11 -12.13 41.29
CA ILE A 199 13.93 -12.13 40.41
C ILE A 199 14.03 -13.24 39.34
N PHE A 200 15.20 -13.41 38.70
CA PHE A 200 15.44 -14.46 37.71
C PHE A 200 15.24 -15.84 38.32
N SER A 201 15.87 -16.12 39.48
CA SER A 201 15.82 -17.41 40.18
C SER A 201 14.41 -17.80 40.62
N GLU A 202 13.61 -16.81 41.03
CA GLU A 202 12.25 -17.01 41.53
C GLU A 202 11.22 -17.25 40.40
N ASN A 203 11.48 -16.75 39.18
CA ASN A 203 10.50 -16.74 38.10
C ASN A 203 10.85 -17.66 36.94
N VAL A 204 12.09 -18.18 36.81
CA VAL A 204 12.48 -19.14 35.76
C VAL A 204 12.20 -20.55 36.21
N SER A 205 11.54 -21.35 35.35
CA SER A 205 11.18 -22.73 35.62
C SER A 205 12.39 -23.69 35.56
N ALA A 206 12.66 -24.40 36.66
CA ALA A 206 13.69 -25.45 36.73
C ALA A 206 13.40 -26.62 35.76
N ASP A 207 12.13 -26.92 35.52
CA ASP A 207 11.71 -28.01 34.62
C ASP A 207 11.95 -27.66 33.14
N GLU A 208 11.76 -26.41 32.78
CA GLU A 208 11.99 -25.89 31.40
C GLU A 208 13.49 -25.67 31.12
N TYR A 209 14.25 -25.26 32.14
CA TYR A 209 15.69 -24.95 32.01
C TYR A 209 16.54 -25.73 33.00
N PRO A 210 16.57 -27.08 32.92
CA PRO A 210 17.34 -27.89 33.87
C PRO A 210 18.86 -27.63 33.80
N SER A 211 19.36 -27.08 32.70
CA SER A 211 20.78 -26.68 32.54
C SER A 211 21.16 -25.45 33.38
N LEU A 212 20.20 -24.70 33.91
CA LEU A 212 20.42 -23.52 34.76
C LEU A 212 20.30 -23.87 36.26
N VAL A 213 20.01 -25.11 36.60
CA VAL A 213 19.88 -25.54 38.01
C VAL A 213 21.26 -25.87 38.61
N VAL A 214 21.66 -25.08 39.61
CA VAL A 214 22.86 -25.26 40.40
C VAL A 214 22.45 -25.51 41.86
N ASP A 215 22.88 -26.60 42.45
CA ASP A 215 22.55 -26.98 43.84
C ASP A 215 21.02 -26.95 44.17
N GLY A 216 20.19 -27.20 43.15
CA GLY A 216 18.74 -27.26 43.29
C GLY A 216 18.02 -25.91 43.15
N VAL A 217 18.74 -24.84 42.82
CA VAL A 217 18.22 -23.48 42.57
C VAL A 217 18.53 -23.10 41.12
N VAL A 218 17.56 -22.40 40.46
CA VAL A 218 17.81 -21.82 39.12
C VAL A 218 18.69 -20.60 39.31
N GLU A 219 19.82 -20.55 38.63
CA GLU A 219 20.74 -19.41 38.67
C GLU A 219 20.89 -18.75 37.31
N PHE A 220 21.12 -17.43 37.30
CA PHE A 220 21.45 -16.69 36.08
C PHE A 220 22.74 -17.30 35.47
N PRO A 221 22.74 -17.66 34.16
CA PRO A 221 23.82 -18.42 33.55
C PRO A 221 25.16 -17.65 33.61
N GLN A 222 26.16 -18.27 34.23
CA GLN A 222 27.51 -17.72 34.35
C GLN A 222 28.43 -18.20 33.22
N ASP A 223 28.09 -19.32 32.54
CA ASP A 223 28.82 -19.80 31.37
C ASP A 223 28.40 -19.03 30.11
N PRO A 224 29.33 -18.30 29.45
CA PRO A 224 29.04 -17.57 28.23
C PRO A 224 28.53 -18.42 27.07
N MET A 225 28.85 -19.71 27.04
CA MET A 225 28.36 -20.62 26.01
C MET A 225 26.90 -20.97 26.21
N VAL A 226 26.47 -21.13 27.48
CA VAL A 226 25.06 -21.32 27.80
C VAL A 226 24.27 -20.04 27.45
N GLN A 227 24.81 -18.84 27.80
CA GLN A 227 24.22 -17.57 27.43
C GLN A 227 24.06 -17.45 25.92
N LEU A 228 25.10 -17.74 25.14
CA LEU A 228 25.10 -17.62 23.67
C LEU A 228 24.10 -18.58 23.03
N LYS A 229 24.08 -19.83 23.46
CA LYS A 229 23.13 -20.84 22.94
C LYS A 229 21.69 -20.40 23.17
N LEU A 230 21.34 -20.06 24.40
CA LEU A 230 19.98 -19.67 24.76
C LEU A 230 19.55 -18.36 24.04
N ALA A 231 20.45 -17.40 23.86
CA ALA A 231 20.19 -16.17 23.13
C ALA A 231 19.93 -16.44 21.63
N ILE A 232 20.67 -17.35 20.99
CA ILE A 232 20.43 -17.73 19.60
C ILE A 232 19.07 -18.42 19.48
N GLU A 233 18.75 -19.35 20.38
CA GLU A 233 17.46 -20.06 20.43
C GLU A 233 16.29 -19.09 20.58
N ALA A 234 16.42 -18.07 21.45
CA ALA A 234 15.41 -17.03 21.62
C ALA A 234 15.22 -16.19 20.36
N VAL A 235 16.32 -15.79 19.71
CA VAL A 235 16.26 -15.02 18.45
C VAL A 235 15.62 -15.85 17.33
N PHE A 236 15.91 -17.14 17.22
CA PHE A 236 15.22 -18.04 16.29
C PHE A 236 13.71 -18.12 16.60
N GLY A 237 13.36 -18.29 17.88
CA GLY A 237 11.97 -18.33 18.35
C GLY A 237 11.20 -17.04 18.05
N SER A 238 11.88 -15.89 18.05
CA SER A 238 11.25 -14.59 17.80
C SER A 238 10.65 -14.45 16.41
N TRP A 239 11.08 -15.28 15.43
CA TRP A 239 10.43 -15.37 14.11
C TRP A 239 8.95 -15.73 14.23
N ASN A 240 8.59 -16.57 15.17
CA ASN A 240 7.22 -17.08 15.37
C ASN A 240 6.47 -16.40 16.52
N ASN A 241 6.99 -15.29 17.05
CA ASN A 241 6.25 -14.54 18.07
C ASN A 241 4.98 -13.90 17.46
N PRO A 242 3.93 -13.59 18.26
CA PRO A 242 2.65 -13.08 17.74
C PRO A 242 2.79 -11.79 16.91
N ARG A 243 3.65 -10.85 17.33
CA ARG A 243 3.85 -9.57 16.61
C ARG A 243 4.57 -9.79 15.27
N ALA A 244 5.56 -10.66 15.20
CA ALA A 244 6.27 -10.97 13.96
C ALA A 244 5.36 -11.72 12.96
N THR A 245 4.55 -12.66 13.46
CA THR A 245 3.56 -13.40 12.67
C THR A 245 2.49 -12.47 12.10
N LEU A 246 1.96 -11.55 12.92
CA LEU A 246 0.98 -10.56 12.48
C LEU A 246 1.58 -9.63 11.40
N TYR A 247 2.81 -9.13 11.63
CA TYR A 247 3.50 -8.27 10.68
C TYR A 247 3.72 -8.97 9.34
N ARG A 248 4.16 -10.25 9.35
CA ARG A 248 4.34 -11.03 8.12
C ARG A 248 3.04 -11.20 7.36
N LYS A 249 1.94 -11.54 8.05
CA LYS A 249 0.60 -11.63 7.42
C LYS A 249 0.19 -10.32 6.76
N GLN A 250 0.34 -9.20 7.46
CA GLN A 250 -0.02 -7.87 6.92
C GLN A 250 0.83 -7.46 5.71
N ASN A 251 2.12 -7.85 5.70
CA ASN A 251 3.06 -7.47 4.65
C ASN A 251 3.29 -8.58 3.61
N LYS A 252 2.48 -9.65 3.60
CA LYS A 252 2.54 -10.77 2.66
C LYS A 252 3.94 -11.44 2.61
N ILE A 253 4.62 -11.53 3.75
CA ILE A 253 5.93 -12.15 3.89
C ILE A 253 5.74 -13.64 4.21
N SER A 254 6.40 -14.54 3.43
CA SER A 254 6.31 -15.98 3.64
C SER A 254 6.87 -16.40 5.00
N ASP A 255 6.20 -17.34 5.67
CA ASP A 255 6.63 -17.92 6.94
C ASP A 255 7.86 -18.82 6.77
N ASP A 256 8.16 -19.33 5.56
CA ASP A 256 9.26 -20.23 5.25
C ASP A 256 10.64 -19.55 5.16
N LEU A 257 10.71 -18.22 5.27
CA LEU A 257 11.97 -17.48 5.12
C LEU A 257 12.89 -17.61 6.34
N GLY A 258 12.35 -17.67 7.55
CA GLY A 258 13.11 -17.69 8.79
C GLY A 258 13.88 -16.39 9.08
N THR A 259 14.72 -16.42 10.11
CA THR A 259 15.64 -15.33 10.45
C THR A 259 17.07 -15.82 10.59
N ALA A 260 18.04 -15.04 10.11
CA ALA A 260 19.43 -15.21 10.46
C ALA A 260 19.70 -14.65 11.86
N VAL A 261 20.79 -15.11 12.48
CA VAL A 261 21.30 -14.56 13.75
C VAL A 261 22.70 -14.01 13.56
N ASN A 262 22.88 -12.73 13.89
CA ASN A 262 24.16 -12.04 13.82
C ASN A 262 24.77 -11.96 15.21
N VAL A 263 25.91 -12.62 15.43
CA VAL A 263 26.72 -12.53 16.63
C VAL A 263 27.87 -11.57 16.33
N GLN A 264 27.85 -10.40 16.97
CA GLN A 264 28.76 -9.28 16.66
C GLN A 264 29.43 -8.76 17.91
N SER A 265 30.73 -8.44 17.82
CA SER A 265 31.43 -7.81 18.93
C SER A 265 30.79 -6.47 19.30
N MET A 266 30.61 -6.25 20.61
CA MET A 266 30.07 -4.97 21.11
C MET A 266 31.07 -3.85 20.97
N VAL A 267 30.54 -2.68 20.61
CA VAL A 267 31.20 -1.37 20.69
C VAL A 267 30.29 -0.43 21.47
N PHE A 268 30.85 0.48 22.23
CA PHE A 268 30.13 1.21 23.26
C PHE A 268 30.15 2.73 23.02
N GLY A 269 28.99 3.30 22.76
CA GLY A 269 28.79 4.75 22.65
C GLY A 269 28.74 5.48 24.01
N ASN A 270 28.76 4.74 25.11
CA ASN A 270 28.65 5.25 26.48
C ASN A 270 29.93 5.08 27.34
N LYS A 271 31.10 5.06 26.68
CA LYS A 271 32.42 5.06 27.34
C LYS A 271 33.00 6.48 27.57
N GLY A 272 32.17 7.43 27.94
CA GLY A 272 32.56 8.81 28.19
C GLY A 272 32.30 9.77 27.02
N ASN A 273 32.73 11.01 27.13
CA ASN A 273 32.38 12.10 26.24
C ASN A 273 33.02 12.03 24.86
N THR A 274 33.99 11.15 24.62
CA THR A 274 34.59 10.85 23.33
C THR A 274 33.90 9.65 22.65
N SER A 275 32.77 9.22 23.18
CA SER A 275 31.95 8.14 22.65
C SER A 275 30.55 8.64 22.38
N ALA A 276 29.93 8.14 21.30
CA ALA A 276 28.60 8.51 20.88
C ALA A 276 27.92 7.37 20.12
N THR A 277 26.62 7.45 19.95
CA THR A 277 25.87 6.59 19.06
C THR A 277 24.85 7.41 18.29
N GLY A 278 24.45 6.95 17.10
CA GLY A 278 23.49 7.69 16.29
C GLY A 278 22.89 6.90 15.16
N VAL A 279 21.88 7.54 14.57
CA VAL A 279 21.18 7.09 13.35
C VAL A 279 21.27 8.19 12.32
N ALA A 280 21.58 7.85 11.10
CA ALA A 280 21.78 8.80 10.02
C ALA A 280 21.24 8.31 8.71
N PHE A 281 20.98 9.27 7.82
CA PHE A 281 20.56 9.01 6.44
C PHE A 281 21.51 9.76 5.49
N THR A 282 21.85 9.15 4.37
CA THR A 282 22.72 9.81 3.38
C THR A 282 22.03 10.96 2.65
N ARG A 283 20.71 11.04 2.70
CA ARG A 283 19.87 12.16 2.24
C ARG A 283 18.69 12.33 3.20
N ASN A 284 18.07 13.49 3.19
CA ASN A 284 16.89 13.73 4.01
C ASN A 284 15.72 12.84 3.56
N PRO A 285 15.19 11.95 4.40
CA PRO A 285 14.13 11.01 4.03
C PRO A 285 12.76 11.69 3.85
N ALA A 286 12.59 12.94 4.27
CA ALA A 286 11.33 13.66 4.15
C ALA A 286 11.19 14.39 2.81
N ASN A 287 12.27 15.00 2.30
CA ASN A 287 12.25 15.81 1.08
C ASN A 287 13.24 15.35 0.00
N GLY A 288 14.15 14.43 0.31
CA GLY A 288 15.15 13.90 -0.64
C GLY A 288 16.42 14.72 -0.80
N GLU A 289 16.50 15.87 -0.17
CA GLU A 289 17.67 16.76 -0.27
C GLU A 289 18.95 16.06 0.19
N LYS A 290 20.07 16.37 -0.52
CA LYS A 290 21.38 15.81 -0.22
C LYS A 290 22.03 16.57 0.93
N GLU A 291 21.67 16.21 2.14
CA GLU A 291 22.21 16.77 3.36
C GLU A 291 22.52 15.67 4.40
N PHE A 292 23.43 15.96 5.32
CA PHE A 292 23.73 15.05 6.42
C PHE A 292 22.57 15.10 7.44
N TYR A 293 21.65 14.13 7.30
CA TYR A 293 20.44 14.08 8.10
C TYR A 293 20.52 12.95 9.12
N GLY A 294 20.13 13.24 10.35
CA GLY A 294 20.10 12.27 11.46
C GLY A 294 20.49 12.87 12.79
N ASP A 295 20.50 11.99 13.78
CA ASP A 295 20.71 12.36 15.19
C ASP A 295 21.77 11.50 15.85
N TYR A 296 22.45 12.08 16.82
CA TYR A 296 23.39 11.37 17.68
C TYR A 296 23.24 11.79 19.17
N LEU A 297 23.74 10.92 20.05
CA LEU A 297 23.86 11.18 21.47
C LEU A 297 25.27 10.86 21.94
N VAL A 298 25.88 11.81 22.64
CA VAL A 298 27.17 11.62 23.34
C VAL A 298 26.94 10.79 24.59
N ASN A 299 27.88 9.89 24.89
CA ASN A 299 27.86 9.03 26.07
C ASN A 299 26.52 8.29 26.25
N ALA A 300 26.08 7.58 25.20
CA ALA A 300 24.79 6.90 25.12
C ALA A 300 24.88 5.54 24.39
N GLN A 301 23.93 4.67 24.65
CA GLN A 301 23.73 3.43 23.87
C GLN A 301 22.69 3.63 22.77
N GLY A 302 22.66 2.75 21.74
CA GLY A 302 21.73 2.88 20.62
C GLY A 302 20.26 2.88 21.01
N GLU A 303 19.91 2.19 22.08
CA GLU A 303 18.53 2.17 22.63
C GLU A 303 18.11 3.56 23.13
N ASP A 304 19.02 4.34 23.69
CA ASP A 304 18.72 5.68 24.25
C ASP A 304 18.35 6.68 23.15
N VAL A 305 18.87 6.51 21.91
CA VAL A 305 18.52 7.32 20.73
C VAL A 305 17.12 6.98 20.25
N VAL A 306 16.82 5.67 20.12
CA VAL A 306 15.55 5.19 19.56
C VAL A 306 14.38 5.39 20.53
N ALA A 307 14.63 5.25 21.84
CA ALA A 307 13.59 5.40 22.86
C ALA A 307 13.19 6.86 23.15
N GLY A 308 13.94 7.85 22.64
CA GLY A 308 13.63 9.28 22.83
C GLY A 308 13.73 9.76 24.28
N ILE A 309 14.48 9.03 25.13
CA ILE A 309 14.61 9.33 26.58
C ILE A 309 15.42 10.61 26.80
N ARG A 310 16.32 10.96 25.89
CA ARG A 310 17.21 12.12 25.95
C ARG A 310 17.09 12.92 24.65
N ASN A 311 17.27 14.25 24.75
CA ASN A 311 17.33 15.11 23.56
C ASN A 311 18.58 14.80 22.75
N THR A 312 18.39 14.50 21.46
CA THR A 312 19.44 14.24 20.49
C THR A 312 20.04 15.54 19.94
N SER A 313 21.21 15.43 19.31
CA SER A 313 21.83 16.52 18.55
C SER A 313 21.88 16.17 17.07
N PRO A 314 21.72 17.16 16.15
CA PRO A 314 21.80 16.94 14.72
C PRO A 314 23.19 16.44 14.30
N ILE A 315 23.25 15.44 13.43
CA ILE A 315 24.49 14.80 13.00
C ILE A 315 25.47 15.77 12.30
N ALA A 316 24.96 16.82 11.68
CA ALA A 316 25.75 17.88 11.05
C ALA A 316 26.71 18.61 12.04
N GLU A 317 26.38 18.57 13.33
CA GLU A 317 27.17 19.17 14.41
C GLU A 317 28.30 18.26 14.92
N LEU A 318 28.25 16.94 14.63
CA LEU A 318 29.14 15.94 15.20
C LEU A 318 30.64 16.28 15.00
N LYS A 319 31.00 16.80 13.83
CA LYS A 319 32.36 17.20 13.49
C LYS A 319 32.89 18.42 14.23
N ASN A 320 32.02 19.07 15.02
CA ASN A 320 32.37 20.23 15.83
C ASN A 320 32.48 19.89 17.34
N VAL A 321 32.24 18.61 17.70
CA VAL A 321 32.27 18.14 19.10
C VAL A 321 33.68 17.71 19.48
N GLU A 322 34.20 18.25 20.59
CA GLU A 322 35.54 17.95 21.07
C GLU A 322 35.78 16.45 21.30
N GLY A 323 36.75 15.89 20.57
CA GLY A 323 37.13 14.48 20.63
C GLY A 323 36.31 13.57 19.71
N LEU A 324 35.37 14.12 18.90
CA LEU A 324 34.56 13.38 17.90
C LEU A 324 34.75 13.91 16.47
N GLU A 325 35.62 14.96 16.28
CA GLU A 325 35.76 15.65 15.00
C GLU A 325 36.23 14.74 13.87
N GLU A 326 37.17 13.83 14.15
CA GLU A 326 37.69 12.84 13.16
C GLU A 326 36.61 11.85 12.76
N ALA A 327 35.91 11.27 13.75
CA ALA A 327 34.81 10.33 13.51
C ALA A 327 33.66 10.98 12.73
N GLY A 328 33.36 12.27 12.97
CA GLY A 328 32.37 13.00 12.20
C GLY A 328 32.75 13.17 10.73
N ARG A 329 34.02 13.47 10.44
CA ARG A 329 34.53 13.54 9.05
C ARG A 329 34.54 12.16 8.36
N GLU A 330 34.99 11.12 9.09
CA GLU A 330 34.96 9.74 8.59
C GLU A 330 33.51 9.31 8.25
N LEU A 331 32.54 9.71 9.06
CA LEU A 331 31.12 9.40 8.78
C LEU A 331 30.62 10.10 7.51
N GLU A 332 31.01 11.35 7.25
CA GLU A 332 30.69 12.04 5.99
C GLU A 332 31.28 11.30 4.77
N GLU A 333 32.49 10.77 4.89
CA GLU A 333 33.11 9.95 3.84
C GLU A 333 32.37 8.61 3.64
N VAL A 334 31.94 8.00 4.74
CA VAL A 334 31.13 6.76 4.71
C VAL A 334 29.82 6.97 3.96
N PHE A 335 29.15 8.10 4.11
CA PHE A 335 27.91 8.42 3.37
C PHE A 335 28.13 8.39 1.86
N VAL A 336 29.22 9.01 1.40
CA VAL A 336 29.57 9.03 -0.02
C VAL A 336 29.91 7.62 -0.54
N ILE A 337 30.64 6.82 0.26
CA ILE A 337 31.00 5.44 -0.10
C ILE A 337 29.74 4.58 -0.22
N LEU A 338 28.83 4.66 0.76
CA LEU A 338 27.60 3.88 0.76
C LEU A 338 26.67 4.24 -0.40
N GLU A 339 26.44 5.54 -0.63
CA GLU A 339 25.56 6.01 -1.70
C GLU A 339 26.09 5.63 -3.08
N ASN A 340 27.40 5.74 -3.31
CA ASN A 340 28.04 5.31 -4.56
C ASN A 340 27.97 3.78 -4.75
N HIS A 341 28.11 3.02 -3.69
CA HIS A 341 28.12 1.55 -3.74
C HIS A 341 26.71 0.99 -3.95
N PHE A 342 25.76 1.39 -3.09
CA PHE A 342 24.37 0.91 -3.16
C PHE A 342 23.56 1.64 -4.23
N ARG A 343 24.07 2.77 -4.70
CA ARG A 343 23.43 3.64 -5.70
C ARG A 343 22.02 4.07 -5.27
N ASP A 344 21.80 4.19 -3.94
CA ASP A 344 20.52 4.57 -3.34
C ASP A 344 20.78 5.26 -1.98
N MET A 345 19.75 5.97 -1.48
CA MET A 345 19.79 6.55 -0.14
C MET A 345 19.89 5.46 0.92
N CYS A 346 20.85 5.58 1.80
CA CYS A 346 21.08 4.64 2.88
C CYS A 346 20.64 5.20 4.24
N ASP A 347 20.07 4.32 5.04
CA ASP A 347 19.80 4.45 6.47
C ASP A 347 20.93 3.72 7.22
N ILE A 348 21.51 4.37 8.23
CA ILE A 348 22.77 3.98 8.84
C ILE A 348 22.64 4.02 10.35
N GLU A 349 23.04 2.95 11.02
CA GLU A 349 23.28 2.93 12.46
C GLU A 349 24.80 2.90 12.72
N PHE A 350 25.28 3.80 13.57
CA PHE A 350 26.71 3.87 13.89
C PHE A 350 26.96 4.08 15.38
N THR A 351 28.18 3.77 15.82
CA THR A 351 28.67 4.05 17.17
C THR A 351 30.09 4.57 17.08
N ILE A 352 30.42 5.56 17.90
CA ILE A 352 31.78 6.05 18.08
C ILE A 352 32.22 5.59 19.45
N GLU A 353 33.26 4.80 19.53
CA GLU A 353 33.88 4.37 20.76
C GLU A 353 35.24 5.03 20.95
N GLN A 354 35.36 5.93 21.90
CA GLN A 354 36.61 6.63 22.20
C GLN A 354 37.27 7.26 20.95
N GLY A 355 36.47 8.01 20.18
CA GLY A 355 36.87 8.70 18.95
C GLY A 355 36.94 7.81 17.70
N LYS A 356 36.72 6.50 17.79
CA LYS A 356 36.76 5.59 16.66
C LYS A 356 35.36 5.28 16.16
N LEU A 357 35.10 5.52 14.87
CA LEU A 357 33.83 5.21 14.20
C LEU A 357 33.67 3.70 13.95
N TRP A 358 32.44 3.22 14.13
CA TRP A 358 32.01 1.87 13.83
C TRP A 358 30.63 1.85 13.17
N MET A 359 30.50 1.09 12.09
CA MET A 359 29.24 0.92 11.37
C MET A 359 28.52 -0.33 11.88
N LEU A 360 27.29 -0.18 12.39
CA LEU A 360 26.52 -1.29 12.98
C LEU A 360 25.49 -1.86 12.01
N GLN A 361 24.94 -1.04 11.16
CA GLN A 361 23.94 -1.43 10.19
C GLN A 361 23.86 -0.42 9.04
N THR A 362 23.56 -0.90 7.85
CA THR A 362 23.08 -0.07 6.74
C THR A 362 21.94 -0.79 6.04
N ARG A 363 21.03 -0.02 5.45
CA ARG A 363 19.92 -0.51 4.63
C ARG A 363 19.50 0.59 3.66
N VAL A 364 18.73 0.24 2.64
CA VAL A 364 18.04 1.24 1.81
C VAL A 364 17.07 2.01 2.70
N GLY A 365 17.19 3.33 2.71
CA GLY A 365 16.44 4.20 3.60
C GLY A 365 14.95 4.25 3.24
N LYS A 366 14.09 4.11 4.27
CA LYS A 366 12.66 4.42 4.11
C LYS A 366 12.52 5.94 3.92
N ARG A 367 11.60 6.34 3.05
CA ARG A 367 11.43 7.72 2.62
C ARG A 367 9.99 8.01 2.22
N THR A 368 9.62 9.27 2.20
CA THR A 368 8.32 9.71 1.69
C THR A 368 8.25 9.54 0.17
N ALA A 369 7.05 9.57 -0.39
CA ALA A 369 6.85 9.51 -1.83
C ALA A 369 7.54 10.68 -2.56
N ALA A 370 7.41 11.90 -2.04
CA ALA A 370 8.08 13.09 -2.60
C ALA A 370 9.60 12.94 -2.56
N ALA A 371 10.17 12.48 -1.45
CA ALA A 371 11.60 12.22 -1.34
C ALA A 371 12.07 11.12 -2.31
N ALA A 372 11.25 10.07 -2.55
CA ALA A 372 11.58 9.01 -3.50
C ALA A 372 11.73 9.55 -4.92
N LEU A 373 10.84 10.43 -5.36
CA LEU A 373 10.91 11.11 -6.66
C LEU A 373 12.17 11.98 -6.75
N HIS A 374 12.35 12.87 -5.75
CA HIS A 374 13.49 13.78 -5.73
C HIS A 374 14.84 13.06 -5.74
N ILE A 375 14.98 12.00 -4.92
CA ILE A 375 16.19 11.18 -4.87
C ILE A 375 16.47 10.51 -6.21
N ALA A 376 15.45 9.91 -6.84
CA ALA A 376 15.62 9.24 -8.13
C ALA A 376 16.12 10.20 -9.20
N ILE A 377 15.53 11.39 -9.29
CA ILE A 377 15.92 12.42 -10.27
C ILE A 377 17.30 12.99 -9.98
N SER A 378 17.59 13.36 -8.72
CA SER A 378 18.87 13.93 -8.37
C SER A 378 20.02 12.94 -8.59
N MET A 379 19.79 11.62 -8.34
CA MET A 379 20.77 10.59 -8.63
C MET A 379 21.04 10.39 -10.13
N VAL A 380 20.03 10.56 -10.99
CA VAL A 380 20.25 10.60 -12.45
C VAL A 380 21.08 11.82 -12.83
N ASN A 381 20.75 12.99 -12.31
CA ASN A 381 21.47 14.23 -12.57
C ASN A 381 22.95 14.19 -12.09
N GLU A 382 23.20 13.46 -11.00
CA GLU A 382 24.52 13.19 -10.45
C GLU A 382 25.29 12.09 -11.24
N GLY A 383 24.64 11.40 -12.17
CA GLY A 383 25.21 10.29 -12.94
C GLY A 383 25.41 9.00 -12.17
N LEU A 384 24.73 8.83 -11.01
CA LEU A 384 24.80 7.63 -10.19
C LEU A 384 23.93 6.50 -10.74
N ILE A 385 22.78 6.82 -11.33
CA ILE A 385 21.82 5.87 -11.89
C ILE A 385 21.37 6.33 -13.28
N THR A 386 20.77 5.41 -14.04
CA THR A 386 20.14 5.73 -15.32
C THR A 386 18.67 6.16 -15.14
N LYS A 387 18.06 6.69 -16.21
CA LYS A 387 16.62 7.00 -16.20
C LYS A 387 15.78 5.74 -15.98
N GLU A 388 16.16 4.62 -16.62
CA GLU A 388 15.49 3.32 -16.44
C GLU A 388 15.53 2.88 -14.98
N GLU A 389 16.70 2.98 -14.34
CA GLU A 389 16.84 2.64 -12.92
C GLU A 389 16.02 3.57 -12.02
N ALA A 390 15.92 4.85 -12.36
CA ALA A 390 15.12 5.82 -11.63
C ALA A 390 13.62 5.49 -11.72
N VAL A 391 13.12 5.23 -12.93
CA VAL A 391 11.72 4.82 -13.17
C VAL A 391 11.39 3.54 -12.41
N MET A 392 12.28 2.53 -12.45
CA MET A 392 12.07 1.24 -11.74
C MET A 392 12.09 1.33 -10.21
N ARG A 393 12.66 2.38 -9.63
CA ARG A 393 12.78 2.55 -8.16
C ARG A 393 11.57 3.17 -7.49
N VAL A 394 10.80 3.94 -8.23
CA VAL A 394 9.60 4.59 -7.71
C VAL A 394 8.46 3.56 -7.67
N ASN A 395 7.90 3.32 -6.49
CA ASN A 395 6.71 2.46 -6.40
C ASN A 395 5.49 3.24 -6.91
N PRO A 396 4.79 2.77 -7.96
CA PRO A 396 3.63 3.47 -8.50
C PRO A 396 2.51 3.74 -7.48
N GLU A 397 2.28 2.82 -6.54
CA GLU A 397 1.26 2.99 -5.49
C GLU A 397 1.57 4.16 -4.54
N GLN A 398 2.84 4.55 -4.42
CA GLN A 398 3.25 5.68 -3.58
C GLN A 398 2.89 7.04 -4.20
N LEU A 399 2.47 7.08 -5.47
CA LEU A 399 2.06 8.33 -6.11
C LEU A 399 0.65 8.77 -5.67
N ASP A 400 -0.23 7.84 -5.30
CA ASP A 400 -1.61 8.17 -4.91
C ASP A 400 -1.72 9.32 -3.88
N PRO A 401 -0.97 9.32 -2.77
CA PRO A 401 -1.05 10.41 -1.79
C PRO A 401 -0.60 11.77 -2.34
N LEU A 402 0.21 11.79 -3.42
CA LEU A 402 0.69 13.03 -4.03
C LEU A 402 -0.33 13.67 -4.99
N LEU A 403 -1.41 12.97 -5.30
CA LEU A 403 -2.41 13.39 -6.27
C LEU A 403 -3.70 13.90 -5.62
N HIS A 404 -3.85 13.72 -4.30
CA HIS A 404 -5.06 14.06 -3.56
C HIS A 404 -4.82 15.17 -2.52
N PRO A 405 -5.84 15.99 -2.19
CA PRO A 405 -5.77 16.95 -1.10
C PRO A 405 -5.33 16.28 0.22
N GLN A 406 -4.57 16.95 1.04
CA GLN A 406 -4.10 16.49 2.35
C GLN A 406 -4.42 17.53 3.41
N PHE A 407 -4.49 17.13 4.67
CA PHE A 407 -4.54 18.08 5.77
C PHE A 407 -3.24 18.90 5.82
N ASP A 408 -3.36 20.19 6.09
CA ASP A 408 -2.19 21.01 6.33
C ASP A 408 -1.39 20.46 7.53
N LYS A 409 -0.10 20.25 7.33
CA LYS A 409 0.80 19.68 8.35
C LYS A 409 0.97 20.56 9.59
N ASP A 410 0.74 21.85 9.42
CA ASP A 410 0.83 22.84 10.49
C ASP A 410 -0.53 23.06 11.20
N ALA A 411 -1.61 22.40 10.75
CA ALA A 411 -2.93 22.45 11.38
C ALA A 411 -2.96 21.62 12.68
N GLU A 412 -3.43 22.22 13.76
CA GLU A 412 -3.72 21.52 15.01
C GLU A 412 -5.15 20.97 14.97
N TYR A 413 -5.34 19.65 15.13
CA TYR A 413 -6.65 19.01 15.19
C TYR A 413 -6.66 17.79 16.11
N ASP A 414 -7.82 17.46 16.65
CA ASP A 414 -8.04 16.29 17.48
C ASP A 414 -8.76 15.20 16.68
N VAL A 415 -8.14 14.01 16.59
CA VAL A 415 -8.74 12.84 15.96
C VAL A 415 -9.83 12.27 16.86
N VAL A 416 -11.08 12.30 16.38
CA VAL A 416 -12.24 11.81 17.16
C VAL A 416 -12.56 10.33 16.90
N ALA A 417 -12.19 9.81 15.72
CA ALA A 417 -12.36 8.39 15.37
C ALA A 417 -11.34 7.95 14.32
N ARG A 418 -11.12 6.64 14.22
CA ARG A 418 -10.27 6.02 13.22
C ARG A 418 -11.01 4.89 12.53
N GLY A 419 -10.77 4.71 11.25
CA GLY A 419 -11.28 3.63 10.41
C GLY A 419 -10.23 3.12 9.44
N LEU A 420 -10.69 2.45 8.39
CA LEU A 420 -9.83 1.94 7.33
C LEU A 420 -9.62 3.04 6.28
N ASN A 421 -8.39 3.21 5.85
CA ASN A 421 -8.01 4.04 4.72
C ASN A 421 -8.50 3.41 3.41
N ALA A 422 -9.69 3.80 2.97
CA ALA A 422 -10.40 3.16 1.87
C ALA A 422 -10.15 3.82 0.51
N SER A 423 -10.11 5.15 0.47
CA SER A 423 -9.70 5.94 -0.71
C SER A 423 -8.88 7.14 -0.25
N PRO A 424 -7.71 7.41 -0.87
CA PRO A 424 -6.79 8.44 -0.40
C PRO A 424 -7.35 9.85 -0.55
N GLY A 425 -6.71 10.80 0.16
CA GLY A 425 -7.08 12.22 0.17
C GLY A 425 -7.82 12.64 1.41
N ALA A 426 -7.97 13.96 1.54
CA ALA A 426 -8.68 14.59 2.65
C ALA A 426 -9.88 15.40 2.14
N ALA A 427 -10.97 15.38 2.90
CA ALA A 427 -12.18 16.15 2.60
C ALA A 427 -12.71 16.87 3.83
N VAL A 428 -13.31 18.03 3.60
CA VAL A 428 -13.93 18.87 4.62
C VAL A 428 -15.32 19.28 4.17
N GLY A 429 -16.30 19.05 5.01
CA GLY A 429 -17.69 19.43 4.69
C GLY A 429 -18.63 19.24 5.86
N GLU A 430 -19.90 19.67 5.65
CA GLU A 430 -20.98 19.42 6.58
C GLU A 430 -21.34 17.92 6.60
N ALA A 431 -21.46 17.32 7.77
CA ALA A 431 -21.95 15.95 7.88
C ALA A 431 -23.39 15.85 7.39
N VAL A 432 -23.65 14.95 6.42
CA VAL A 432 -25.00 14.64 5.91
C VAL A 432 -25.24 13.12 5.99
N PHE A 433 -26.45 12.73 6.33
CA PHE A 433 -26.76 11.35 6.68
C PHE A 433 -27.62 10.60 5.66
N SER A 434 -27.94 11.24 4.53
CA SER A 434 -28.61 10.58 3.40
C SER A 434 -28.08 11.09 2.06
N ALA A 435 -28.23 10.26 1.02
CA ALA A 435 -27.87 10.64 -0.34
C ALA A 435 -28.64 11.89 -0.82
N ALA A 436 -29.92 12.00 -0.48
CA ALA A 436 -30.76 13.16 -0.82
C ALA A 436 -30.26 14.45 -0.15
N ASP A 437 -29.83 14.38 1.11
CA ASP A 437 -29.27 15.54 1.82
C ASP A 437 -27.93 15.96 1.23
N ALA A 438 -27.10 15.02 0.76
CA ALA A 438 -25.85 15.33 0.08
C ALA A 438 -26.08 16.07 -1.25
N VAL A 439 -27.00 15.58 -2.06
CA VAL A 439 -27.39 16.23 -3.32
C VAL A 439 -27.93 17.64 -3.04
N ALA A 440 -28.84 17.80 -2.08
CA ALA A 440 -29.41 19.10 -1.71
C ALA A 440 -28.34 20.07 -1.14
N ALA A 441 -27.32 19.56 -0.44
CA ALA A 441 -26.21 20.39 0.03
C ALA A 441 -25.37 20.88 -1.16
N ALA A 442 -25.04 20.02 -2.10
CA ALA A 442 -24.27 20.36 -3.29
C ALA A 442 -25.02 21.34 -4.20
N GLU A 443 -26.31 21.15 -4.44
CA GLU A 443 -27.15 22.08 -5.19
C GLU A 443 -27.22 23.48 -4.54
N ALA A 444 -27.15 23.52 -3.19
CA ALA A 444 -27.04 24.76 -2.44
C ALA A 444 -25.64 25.36 -2.40
N GLY A 445 -24.66 24.76 -3.08
CA GLY A 445 -23.25 25.18 -3.09
C GLY A 445 -22.50 24.93 -1.77
N ARG A 446 -22.99 24.02 -0.94
CA ARG A 446 -22.39 23.65 0.35
C ARG A 446 -21.61 22.36 0.21
N LYS A 447 -20.39 22.35 0.71
CA LYS A 447 -19.54 21.16 0.77
C LYS A 447 -20.02 20.23 1.87
N CYS A 448 -20.15 18.93 1.57
CA CYS A 448 -20.62 17.95 2.54
C CYS A 448 -19.79 16.67 2.53
N VAL A 449 -19.82 15.96 3.64
CA VAL A 449 -19.28 14.60 3.79
C VAL A 449 -20.45 13.68 4.05
N LEU A 450 -20.64 12.67 3.19
CA LEU A 450 -21.70 11.69 3.32
C LEU A 450 -21.36 10.67 4.41
N VAL A 451 -22.17 10.63 5.47
CA VAL A 451 -21.98 9.74 6.63
C VAL A 451 -23.06 8.66 6.63
N ARG A 452 -22.63 7.40 6.41
CA ARG A 452 -23.58 6.26 6.32
C ARG A 452 -23.11 5.11 7.21
N TRP A 453 -24.04 4.26 7.61
CA TRP A 453 -23.65 2.97 8.23
C TRP A 453 -22.87 2.12 7.22
N GLU A 454 -23.39 1.95 6.02
CA GLU A 454 -22.75 1.46 4.80
C GLU A 454 -23.41 2.16 3.61
N THR A 455 -22.77 2.14 2.44
CA THR A 455 -23.39 2.67 1.21
C THR A 455 -23.95 1.53 0.36
N THR A 456 -24.99 1.85 -0.40
CA THR A 456 -25.63 0.97 -1.38
C THR A 456 -25.63 1.66 -2.75
N PRO A 457 -25.95 0.97 -3.86
CA PRO A 457 -26.12 1.61 -5.16
C PRO A 457 -27.08 2.79 -5.17
N ASP A 458 -28.09 2.79 -4.30
CA ASP A 458 -29.02 3.91 -4.16
C ASP A 458 -28.37 5.19 -3.61
N ASP A 459 -27.24 5.09 -2.96
CA ASP A 459 -26.48 6.21 -2.40
C ASP A 459 -25.57 6.89 -3.44
N LEU A 460 -25.44 6.35 -4.66
CA LEU A 460 -24.47 6.80 -5.67
C LEU A 460 -24.58 8.29 -5.99
N ALA A 461 -25.81 8.82 -6.13
CA ALA A 461 -26.01 10.25 -6.38
C ALA A 461 -25.48 11.14 -5.24
N GLY A 462 -25.69 10.69 -3.99
CA GLY A 462 -25.14 11.36 -2.80
C GLY A 462 -23.64 11.24 -2.68
N MET A 463 -23.08 10.10 -3.08
CA MET A 463 -21.62 9.88 -3.11
C MET A 463 -20.93 10.79 -4.12
N ILE A 464 -21.53 11.00 -5.29
CA ILE A 464 -21.02 11.91 -6.33
C ILE A 464 -21.10 13.37 -5.85
N ALA A 465 -22.14 13.74 -5.12
CA ALA A 465 -22.37 15.09 -4.65
C ALA A 465 -21.52 15.47 -3.42
N ALA A 466 -20.97 14.49 -2.70
CA ALA A 466 -20.19 14.71 -1.48
C ALA A 466 -18.70 14.91 -1.78
N GLU A 467 -18.03 15.78 -1.01
CA GLU A 467 -16.56 15.96 -1.06
C GLU A 467 -15.81 14.73 -0.51
N GLY A 468 -16.46 13.91 0.33
CA GLY A 468 -15.90 12.71 0.91
C GLY A 468 -16.93 11.79 1.53
N ILE A 469 -16.54 10.54 1.78
CA ILE A 469 -17.43 9.47 2.22
C ILE A 469 -16.90 8.86 3.53
N LEU A 470 -17.81 8.71 4.50
CA LEU A 470 -17.51 8.16 5.82
C LEU A 470 -18.52 7.06 6.16
N THR A 471 -18.03 5.83 6.37
CA THR A 471 -18.93 4.73 6.80
C THR A 471 -18.48 4.11 8.12
N SER A 472 -19.44 3.73 8.95
CA SER A 472 -19.15 3.01 10.19
C SER A 472 -18.95 1.51 9.98
N HIS A 473 -19.41 0.97 8.86
CA HIS A 473 -19.26 -0.44 8.47
C HIS A 473 -18.62 -0.54 7.08
N GLY A 474 -18.04 -1.72 6.78
CA GLY A 474 -17.42 -2.00 5.49
C GLY A 474 -15.90 -1.99 5.52
N GLY A 475 -15.30 -2.75 4.62
CA GLY A 475 -13.86 -2.88 4.42
C GLY A 475 -13.34 -2.03 3.26
N LYS A 476 -12.05 -2.19 2.94
CA LYS A 476 -11.40 -1.54 1.77
C LYS A 476 -11.97 -1.98 0.41
N THR A 477 -12.78 -3.02 0.39
CA THR A 477 -13.45 -3.58 -0.77
C THR A 477 -14.97 -3.38 -0.75
N SER A 478 -15.50 -2.62 0.24
CA SER A 478 -16.92 -2.29 0.32
C SER A 478 -17.35 -1.39 -0.84
N HIS A 479 -18.65 -1.34 -1.12
CA HIS A 479 -19.24 -0.46 -2.13
C HIS A 479 -18.76 0.99 -1.97
N ALA A 480 -18.76 1.53 -0.73
CA ALA A 480 -18.24 2.87 -0.45
C ALA A 480 -16.79 3.04 -0.91
N ALA A 481 -15.92 2.09 -0.56
CA ALA A 481 -14.49 2.15 -0.87
C ALA A 481 -14.19 2.05 -2.38
N VAL A 482 -14.93 1.17 -3.07
CA VAL A 482 -14.74 0.94 -4.52
C VAL A 482 -15.20 2.14 -5.34
N ILE A 483 -16.42 2.63 -5.06
CA ILE A 483 -16.96 3.77 -5.78
C ILE A 483 -16.17 5.04 -5.48
N ALA A 484 -15.81 5.28 -4.21
CA ALA A 484 -15.00 6.44 -3.83
C ALA A 484 -13.65 6.45 -4.56
N ARG A 485 -12.96 5.31 -4.64
CA ARG A 485 -11.71 5.20 -5.42
C ARG A 485 -11.90 5.43 -6.91
N GLY A 486 -13.00 4.91 -7.47
CA GLY A 486 -13.35 5.14 -8.87
C GLY A 486 -13.57 6.62 -9.19
N MET A 487 -14.13 7.38 -8.23
CA MET A 487 -14.39 8.83 -8.36
C MET A 487 -13.21 9.69 -7.87
N GLY A 488 -12.18 9.10 -7.27
CA GLY A 488 -11.11 9.87 -6.62
C GLY A 488 -11.54 10.64 -5.36
N ALA A 489 -12.68 10.27 -4.76
CA ALA A 489 -13.19 10.91 -3.56
C ALA A 489 -12.53 10.32 -2.29
N PRO A 490 -12.11 11.13 -1.32
CA PRO A 490 -11.61 10.65 -0.05
C PRO A 490 -12.63 9.78 0.69
N CYS A 491 -12.18 8.61 1.21
CA CYS A 491 -13.09 7.71 1.90
C CYS A 491 -12.45 7.04 3.12
N VAL A 492 -13.17 7.08 4.25
CA VAL A 492 -12.85 6.34 5.47
C VAL A 492 -13.98 5.36 5.76
N CYS A 493 -13.68 4.06 5.72
CA CYS A 493 -14.65 2.99 5.97
C CYS A 493 -14.42 2.30 7.32
N GLY A 494 -15.45 1.57 7.80
CA GLY A 494 -15.31 0.71 8.97
C GLY A 494 -14.95 1.46 10.25
N VAL A 495 -15.46 2.66 10.43
CA VAL A 495 -15.26 3.44 11.66
C VAL A 495 -16.20 2.92 12.75
N GLU A 496 -15.88 1.77 13.33
CA GLU A 496 -16.71 1.08 14.34
C GLU A 496 -17.03 1.93 15.58
N ALA A 497 -16.21 2.93 15.83
CA ALA A 497 -16.45 3.89 16.91
C ALA A 497 -17.67 4.77 16.65
N LEU A 498 -18.14 4.92 15.40
CA LEU A 498 -19.31 5.73 15.05
C LEU A 498 -20.58 4.89 15.08
N LYS A 499 -21.54 5.27 15.93
CA LYS A 499 -22.90 4.73 15.93
C LYS A 499 -23.84 5.70 15.23
N ILE A 500 -24.18 5.36 13.99
CA ILE A 500 -25.00 6.21 13.13
C ILE A 500 -26.50 5.94 13.39
N ASP A 501 -27.23 7.02 13.60
CA ASP A 501 -28.70 7.05 13.69
C ASP A 501 -29.22 7.94 12.53
N ALA A 502 -29.53 7.29 11.42
CA ALA A 502 -29.96 7.99 10.21
C ALA A 502 -31.32 8.70 10.38
N GLU A 503 -32.22 8.19 11.26
CA GLU A 503 -33.53 8.85 11.52
C GLU A 503 -33.34 10.16 12.28
N LYS A 504 -32.41 10.20 13.24
CA LYS A 504 -32.07 11.41 14.00
C LYS A 504 -31.02 12.26 13.31
N LYS A 505 -30.48 11.80 12.19
CA LYS A 505 -29.40 12.45 11.43
C LYS A 505 -28.21 12.81 12.34
N GLN A 506 -27.64 11.82 12.99
CA GLN A 506 -26.52 11.99 13.92
C GLN A 506 -25.66 10.74 14.03
N ALA A 507 -24.41 10.91 14.44
CA ALA A 507 -23.50 9.83 14.76
C ALA A 507 -22.90 10.06 16.16
N ALA A 508 -22.99 9.07 17.05
CA ALA A 508 -22.37 9.11 18.38
C ALA A 508 -21.01 8.43 18.36
N VAL A 509 -20.00 9.06 18.96
CA VAL A 509 -18.64 8.49 19.06
C VAL A 509 -18.55 7.63 20.32
N THR A 510 -18.38 6.32 20.15
CA THR A 510 -18.33 5.34 21.25
C THR A 510 -17.19 5.66 22.24
N GLY A 511 -17.52 5.63 23.53
CA GLY A 511 -16.55 5.91 24.61
C GLY A 511 -16.34 7.40 24.92
N THR A 512 -17.10 8.28 24.25
CA THR A 512 -17.09 9.73 24.49
C THR A 512 -18.51 10.27 24.60
N ASP A 513 -18.67 11.54 24.97
CA ASP A 513 -19.96 12.27 24.92
C ASP A 513 -20.16 13.02 23.59
N LEU A 514 -19.30 12.80 22.60
CA LEU A 514 -19.35 13.49 21.31
C LEU A 514 -20.47 12.91 20.42
N ILE A 515 -21.25 13.82 19.83
CA ILE A 515 -22.29 13.50 18.85
C ILE A 515 -22.10 14.44 17.65
N ILE A 516 -21.86 13.86 16.48
CA ILE A 516 -21.84 14.56 15.20
C ILE A 516 -23.29 14.64 14.69
N LYS A 517 -23.77 15.81 14.42
CA LYS A 517 -25.13 16.07 13.91
C LYS A 517 -25.09 16.52 12.47
N GLU A 518 -26.24 16.42 11.81
CA GLU A 518 -26.44 17.03 10.48
C GLU A 518 -26.04 18.51 10.46
N GLY A 519 -25.19 18.89 9.50
CA GLY A 519 -24.66 20.23 9.35
C GLY A 519 -23.42 20.54 10.19
N ASP A 520 -22.97 19.65 11.09
CA ASP A 520 -21.72 19.83 11.78
C ASP A 520 -20.54 19.68 10.78
N MET A 521 -19.57 20.60 10.86
CA MET A 521 -18.37 20.49 10.06
C MET A 521 -17.52 19.32 10.52
N ILE A 522 -17.15 18.46 9.59
CA ILE A 522 -16.22 17.36 9.83
C ILE A 522 -15.14 17.35 8.75
N SER A 523 -14.01 16.82 9.12
CA SER A 523 -12.88 16.55 8.19
C SER A 523 -12.53 15.08 8.25
N ILE A 524 -12.28 14.48 7.10
CA ILE A 524 -11.81 13.11 6.99
C ILE A 524 -10.51 13.06 6.20
N ASP A 525 -9.60 12.17 6.59
CA ASP A 525 -8.42 11.83 5.81
C ASP A 525 -8.46 10.34 5.46
N GLY A 526 -8.76 10.07 4.20
CA GLY A 526 -8.83 8.71 3.67
C GLY A 526 -7.46 8.07 3.48
N THR A 527 -6.36 8.84 3.50
CA THR A 527 -4.98 8.32 3.47
C THR A 527 -4.58 7.73 4.82
N GLU A 528 -4.91 8.45 5.91
CA GLU A 528 -4.58 8.07 7.28
C GLU A 528 -5.72 7.30 7.99
N GLY A 529 -6.92 7.28 7.41
CA GLY A 529 -8.10 6.66 7.99
C GLY A 529 -8.60 7.36 9.25
N ILE A 530 -8.59 8.70 9.28
CA ILE A 530 -8.96 9.49 10.45
C ILE A 530 -10.18 10.37 10.21
N VAL A 531 -10.90 10.63 11.31
CA VAL A 531 -12.06 11.52 11.35
C VAL A 531 -11.80 12.60 12.40
N VAL A 532 -12.05 13.84 12.03
CA VAL A 532 -11.85 15.04 12.86
C VAL A 532 -13.15 15.81 12.93
N LEU A 533 -13.51 16.33 14.10
CA LEU A 533 -14.63 17.27 14.27
C LEU A 533 -14.14 18.70 14.02
N GLY A 534 -14.79 19.40 13.11
CA GLY A 534 -14.38 20.73 12.66
C GLY A 534 -13.75 20.73 11.27
N ALA A 535 -13.51 21.91 10.74
CA ALA A 535 -12.83 22.11 9.47
C ALA A 535 -11.31 22.15 9.69
N VAL A 536 -10.58 21.30 8.96
CA VAL A 536 -9.11 21.33 8.88
C VAL A 536 -8.74 21.94 7.53
N ASP A 537 -7.76 22.83 7.50
CA ASP A 537 -7.29 23.41 6.25
C ASP A 537 -6.68 22.32 5.36
N LEU A 538 -7.05 22.34 4.08
CA LEU A 538 -6.56 21.42 3.07
C LEU A 538 -5.48 22.07 2.21
N VAL A 539 -4.44 21.33 1.96
CA VAL A 539 -3.38 21.70 1.02
C VAL A 539 -3.41 20.68 -0.13
N MET A 540 -3.52 21.19 -1.37
CA MET A 540 -3.21 20.36 -2.53
C MET A 540 -1.70 20.12 -2.51
N PRO A 541 -1.23 18.85 -2.57
CA PRO A 541 0.18 18.59 -2.75
C PRO A 541 0.60 19.35 -4.02
N GLU A 542 1.63 20.16 -3.92
CA GLU A 542 2.24 20.73 -5.11
C GLU A 542 2.71 19.53 -5.94
N LEU A 543 2.15 19.36 -7.13
CA LEU A 543 2.69 18.48 -8.14
C LEU A 543 4.11 19.03 -8.40
N THR A 544 5.07 18.43 -7.73
CA THR A 544 6.48 18.86 -7.88
C THR A 544 6.88 18.54 -9.31
N GLY A 545 7.69 19.40 -9.94
CA GLY A 545 8.24 19.12 -11.27
C GLY A 545 9.02 17.80 -11.35
N ASP A 546 9.27 17.19 -10.18
CA ASP A 546 9.86 15.85 -10.04
C ASP A 546 8.89 14.74 -10.48
N LEU A 547 7.59 14.85 -10.17
CA LEU A 547 6.60 13.90 -10.66
C LEU A 547 6.49 13.95 -12.19
N ASP A 548 6.38 15.16 -12.75
CA ASP A 548 6.32 15.33 -14.21
C ASP A 548 7.56 14.74 -14.88
N THR A 549 8.75 14.99 -14.32
CA THR A 549 10.02 14.48 -14.85
C THR A 549 10.06 12.95 -14.87
N ILE A 550 9.64 12.27 -13.79
CA ILE A 550 9.60 10.81 -13.73
C ILE A 550 8.58 10.24 -14.71
N LEU A 551 7.41 10.89 -14.84
CA LEU A 551 6.38 10.46 -15.79
C LEU A 551 6.81 10.67 -17.24
N GLU A 552 7.49 11.79 -17.57
CA GLU A 552 8.09 11.99 -18.89
C GLU A 552 9.11 10.89 -19.21
N TRP A 553 9.96 10.51 -18.23
CA TRP A 553 10.89 9.40 -18.45
C TRP A 553 10.18 8.06 -18.62
N ALA A 554 9.12 7.80 -17.84
CA ALA A 554 8.30 6.58 -18.02
C ALA A 554 7.67 6.54 -19.43
N ASP A 555 7.17 7.67 -19.93
CA ASP A 555 6.61 7.79 -21.27
C ASP A 555 7.65 7.57 -22.39
N GLU A 556 8.95 7.85 -22.15
CA GLU A 556 10.02 7.52 -23.11
C GLU A 556 10.16 5.99 -23.31
N PHE A 557 9.75 5.19 -22.35
CA PHE A 557 9.98 3.74 -22.36
C PHE A 557 8.73 2.92 -22.67
N ARG A 558 7.54 3.36 -22.19
CA ARG A 558 6.30 2.59 -22.33
C ARG A 558 5.91 2.34 -23.78
N THR A 559 5.31 1.18 -24.01
CA THR A 559 4.69 0.77 -25.27
C THR A 559 3.16 0.88 -25.19
N LEU A 560 2.60 0.64 -23.98
CA LEU A 560 1.17 0.79 -23.72
C LEU A 560 0.76 2.26 -23.72
N GLY A 561 -0.31 2.59 -24.45
CA GLY A 561 -1.05 3.84 -24.30
C GLY A 561 -1.77 3.88 -22.95
N VAL A 562 -1.94 5.07 -22.39
CA VAL A 562 -2.71 5.26 -21.14
C VAL A 562 -3.87 6.20 -21.42
N ARG A 563 -5.09 5.66 -21.33
CA ARG A 563 -6.35 6.40 -21.44
C ARG A 563 -7.01 6.51 -20.05
N ALA A 564 -8.05 7.32 -19.93
CA ALA A 564 -8.82 7.44 -18.70
C ALA A 564 -10.27 6.98 -18.85
N ASN A 565 -10.91 6.62 -17.74
CA ASN A 565 -12.34 6.43 -17.64
C ASN A 565 -12.93 7.74 -17.09
N ALA A 566 -13.74 8.44 -17.88
CA ALA A 566 -14.34 9.72 -17.50
C ALA A 566 -15.74 9.82 -18.08
N ASP A 567 -16.69 10.26 -17.28
CA ASP A 567 -18.11 10.28 -17.61
C ASP A 567 -18.68 11.73 -17.72
N ASN A 568 -17.85 12.74 -17.44
CA ASN A 568 -18.17 14.15 -17.52
C ASN A 568 -16.96 14.97 -18.05
N PRO A 569 -17.19 16.23 -18.53
CA PRO A 569 -16.12 17.05 -19.08
C PRO A 569 -15.01 17.41 -18.08
N GLU A 570 -15.34 17.58 -16.80
CA GLU A 570 -14.42 17.94 -15.73
C GLU A 570 -13.40 16.82 -15.50
N ASP A 571 -13.86 15.57 -15.40
CA ASP A 571 -12.98 14.40 -15.28
C ASP A 571 -12.15 14.19 -16.54
N ALA A 572 -12.70 14.49 -17.72
CA ALA A 572 -11.95 14.41 -18.98
C ALA A 572 -10.82 15.44 -19.03
N GLU A 573 -11.06 16.68 -18.60
CA GLU A 573 -10.04 17.72 -18.52
C GLU A 573 -8.97 17.38 -17.48
N LEU A 574 -9.36 16.89 -16.31
CA LEU A 574 -8.44 16.40 -15.28
C LEU A 574 -7.55 15.28 -15.81
N SER A 575 -8.16 14.30 -16.51
CA SER A 575 -7.44 13.17 -17.12
C SER A 575 -6.40 13.64 -18.13
N ARG A 576 -6.78 14.61 -18.98
CA ARG A 576 -5.86 15.22 -19.95
C ARG A 576 -4.70 15.92 -19.25
N ASN A 577 -4.97 16.63 -18.16
CA ASN A 577 -3.93 17.30 -17.37
C ASN A 577 -2.96 16.29 -16.71
N PHE A 578 -3.43 15.10 -16.34
CA PHE A 578 -2.59 14.02 -15.87
C PHE A 578 -1.86 13.25 -17.00
N GLY A 579 -2.06 13.65 -18.26
CA GLY A 579 -1.37 13.08 -19.41
C GLY A 579 -2.07 11.86 -20.03
N ALA A 580 -3.37 11.70 -19.85
CA ALA A 580 -4.12 10.68 -20.56
C ALA A 580 -4.15 10.94 -22.06
N GLU A 581 -3.98 9.89 -22.87
CA GLU A 581 -3.95 9.95 -24.33
C GLU A 581 -5.33 9.78 -24.98
N GLY A 582 -6.38 9.77 -24.17
CA GLY A 582 -7.75 9.68 -24.58
C GLY A 582 -8.66 9.22 -23.43
N ILE A 583 -9.94 9.06 -23.73
CA ILE A 583 -10.90 8.41 -22.85
C ILE A 583 -11.16 6.99 -23.38
N GLY A 584 -10.83 5.96 -22.60
CA GLY A 584 -11.04 4.56 -22.94
C GLY A 584 -12.42 4.03 -22.53
N LEU A 585 -13.12 4.77 -21.64
CA LEU A 585 -14.50 4.46 -21.27
C LEU A 585 -15.22 5.73 -20.82
N CYS A 586 -16.29 6.07 -21.52
CA CYS A 586 -17.31 7.00 -21.05
C CYS A 586 -18.62 6.22 -20.90
N ARG A 587 -19.14 6.16 -19.65
CA ARG A 587 -20.38 5.44 -19.30
C ARG A 587 -21.59 6.34 -19.46
N THR A 588 -22.46 6.02 -20.41
CA THR A 588 -23.63 6.86 -20.71
C THR A 588 -24.73 6.78 -19.66
N GLU A 589 -24.77 5.72 -18.86
CA GLU A 589 -25.73 5.58 -17.76
C GLU A 589 -25.56 6.65 -16.68
N HIS A 590 -24.35 7.10 -16.41
CA HIS A 590 -24.11 8.19 -15.43
C HIS A 590 -24.70 9.52 -15.89
N MET A 591 -24.87 9.72 -17.20
CA MET A 591 -25.50 10.91 -17.76
C MET A 591 -27.03 10.94 -17.54
N PHE A 592 -27.64 9.84 -17.10
CA PHE A 592 -29.07 9.74 -16.79
C PHE A 592 -29.39 9.92 -15.30
N LEU A 593 -28.40 10.24 -14.47
CA LEU A 593 -28.58 10.49 -13.04
C LEU A 593 -29.02 11.95 -12.75
N GLY A 594 -29.38 12.22 -11.50
CA GLY A 594 -29.85 13.54 -11.06
C GLY A 594 -31.21 13.89 -11.65
N ASP A 595 -31.40 15.14 -12.08
CA ASP A 595 -32.65 15.64 -12.64
C ASP A 595 -33.13 14.91 -13.89
N ARG A 596 -32.20 14.29 -14.61
CA ARG A 596 -32.47 13.53 -15.84
C ARG A 596 -33.08 12.15 -15.60
N LYS A 597 -33.00 11.65 -14.35
CA LYS A 597 -33.59 10.37 -13.97
C LYS A 597 -35.10 10.33 -14.26
N GLN A 598 -35.83 11.42 -14.10
CA GLN A 598 -37.24 11.51 -14.41
C GLN A 598 -37.52 11.31 -15.91
N ILE A 599 -36.65 11.75 -16.80
CA ILE A 599 -36.82 11.64 -18.23
C ILE A 599 -36.72 10.17 -18.67
N ILE A 600 -35.67 9.48 -18.22
CA ILE A 600 -35.51 8.04 -18.55
C ILE A 600 -36.62 7.19 -17.89
N GLN A 601 -37.07 7.53 -16.67
CA GLN A 601 -38.23 6.91 -16.04
C GLN A 601 -39.50 7.10 -16.84
N THR A 602 -39.75 8.31 -17.38
CA THR A 602 -40.89 8.61 -18.25
C THR A 602 -40.86 7.74 -19.50
N PHE A 603 -39.69 7.56 -20.12
CA PHE A 603 -39.51 6.66 -21.25
C PHE A 603 -39.85 5.21 -20.91
N ILE A 604 -39.39 4.73 -19.75
CA ILE A 604 -39.54 3.33 -19.34
C ILE A 604 -40.98 2.98 -18.96
N LEU A 605 -41.63 3.87 -18.19
CA LEU A 605 -42.92 3.58 -17.54
C LEU A 605 -44.13 3.93 -18.37
N ASN A 606 -43.99 4.76 -19.41
CA ASN A 606 -45.10 5.24 -20.20
C ASN A 606 -45.38 4.34 -21.42
N GLU A 607 -46.65 4.06 -21.67
CA GLU A 607 -47.08 3.26 -22.84
C GLU A 607 -47.46 4.17 -24.04
N ASP A 608 -47.64 5.47 -23.85
CA ASP A 608 -47.97 6.43 -24.88
C ASP A 608 -46.74 6.75 -25.73
N GLU A 609 -46.83 6.46 -27.03
CA GLU A 609 -45.73 6.63 -28.00
C GLU A 609 -45.27 8.09 -28.09
N ASP A 610 -46.23 9.05 -28.10
CA ASP A 610 -45.88 10.48 -28.21
C ASP A 610 -45.09 10.99 -26.97
N VAL A 611 -45.43 10.48 -25.77
CA VAL A 611 -44.72 10.81 -24.53
C VAL A 611 -43.35 10.19 -24.48
N ARG A 612 -43.22 8.92 -24.96
CA ARG A 612 -41.93 8.26 -25.05
C ARG A 612 -41.00 8.92 -26.07
N GLU A 613 -41.54 9.33 -27.22
CA GLU A 613 -40.77 10.07 -28.23
C GLU A 613 -40.29 11.41 -27.71
N GLN A 614 -41.12 12.14 -26.95
CA GLN A 614 -40.67 13.37 -26.31
C GLN A 614 -39.56 13.12 -25.30
N ALA A 615 -39.69 12.09 -24.46
CA ALA A 615 -38.61 11.73 -23.49
C ALA A 615 -37.30 11.38 -24.21
N VAL A 616 -37.35 10.67 -25.32
CA VAL A 616 -36.18 10.37 -26.14
C VAL A 616 -35.55 11.63 -26.72
N ASN A 617 -36.34 12.61 -27.16
CA ASN A 617 -35.83 13.88 -27.67
C ASN A 617 -35.17 14.72 -26.54
N ASP A 618 -35.74 14.71 -25.34
CA ASP A 618 -35.18 15.42 -24.19
C ASP A 618 -33.84 14.77 -23.76
N LEU A 619 -33.73 13.41 -23.80
CA LEU A 619 -32.48 12.68 -23.56
C LEU A 619 -31.42 12.97 -24.63
N PHE A 620 -31.85 13.06 -25.91
CA PHE A 620 -30.98 13.42 -27.02
C PHE A 620 -30.32 14.78 -26.82
N ASP A 621 -31.14 15.80 -26.50
CA ASP A 621 -30.62 17.14 -26.27
C ASP A 621 -29.63 17.19 -25.10
N ALA A 622 -29.98 16.52 -23.99
CA ALA A 622 -29.11 16.45 -22.82
C ALA A 622 -27.78 15.77 -23.12
N GLN A 623 -27.79 14.56 -23.72
CA GLN A 623 -26.56 13.82 -24.05
C GLN A 623 -25.73 14.52 -25.13
N THR A 624 -26.36 15.21 -26.09
CA THR A 624 -25.62 16.01 -27.08
C THR A 624 -24.79 17.10 -26.41
N GLY A 625 -25.33 17.74 -25.34
CA GLY A 625 -24.58 18.71 -24.53
C GLY A 625 -23.40 18.09 -23.80
N ASP A 626 -23.60 16.93 -23.17
CA ASP A 626 -22.54 16.22 -22.45
C ASP A 626 -21.40 15.79 -23.38
N PHE A 627 -21.74 15.12 -24.51
CA PHE A 627 -20.74 14.71 -25.48
C PHE A 627 -20.00 15.88 -26.12
N TYR A 628 -20.69 17.01 -26.37
CA TYR A 628 -20.04 18.22 -26.83
C TYR A 628 -18.98 18.70 -25.83
N GLY A 629 -19.30 18.72 -24.52
CA GLY A 629 -18.36 19.07 -23.46
C GLY A 629 -17.17 18.09 -23.40
N MET A 630 -17.46 16.79 -23.42
CA MET A 630 -16.43 15.73 -23.37
C MET A 630 -15.47 15.80 -24.56
N PHE A 631 -15.98 15.87 -25.78
CA PHE A 631 -15.13 15.90 -26.98
C PHE A 631 -14.36 17.22 -27.09
N LYS A 632 -14.88 18.32 -26.57
CA LYS A 632 -14.19 19.59 -26.51
C LYS A 632 -13.01 19.55 -25.53
N ALA A 633 -13.21 18.96 -24.34
CA ALA A 633 -12.15 18.76 -23.35
C ALA A 633 -11.01 17.88 -23.91
N MET A 634 -11.38 16.89 -24.73
CA MET A 634 -10.44 15.94 -25.34
C MET A 634 -10.12 16.25 -26.80
N ASP A 635 -10.17 17.51 -27.23
CA ASP A 635 -9.87 17.91 -28.61
C ASP A 635 -8.58 17.30 -29.13
N GLY A 636 -8.65 16.61 -30.29
CA GLY A 636 -7.55 15.87 -30.93
C GLY A 636 -7.26 14.47 -30.35
N LEU A 637 -7.92 14.06 -29.27
CA LEU A 637 -7.73 12.77 -28.61
C LEU A 637 -8.98 11.88 -28.70
N PRO A 638 -8.83 10.54 -28.75
CA PRO A 638 -9.95 9.61 -28.87
C PRO A 638 -10.81 9.57 -27.60
N VAL A 639 -12.14 9.43 -27.79
CA VAL A 639 -13.11 9.27 -26.70
C VAL A 639 -14.03 8.10 -27.01
N ILE A 640 -13.86 6.99 -26.31
CA ILE A 640 -14.73 5.81 -26.43
C ILE A 640 -15.98 6.03 -25.59
N VAL A 641 -17.13 6.09 -26.27
CA VAL A 641 -18.44 6.20 -25.63
C VAL A 641 -19.12 4.83 -25.65
N ARG A 642 -19.34 4.25 -24.47
CA ARG A 642 -20.10 3.01 -24.30
C ARG A 642 -21.60 3.32 -24.38
N LEU A 643 -22.31 2.65 -25.27
CA LEU A 643 -23.76 2.73 -25.30
C LEU A 643 -24.37 2.16 -24.02
N LEU A 644 -25.61 2.51 -23.73
CA LEU A 644 -26.31 2.16 -22.50
C LEU A 644 -26.16 0.67 -22.17
N ASP A 645 -25.64 0.39 -20.96
CA ASP A 645 -25.33 -0.97 -20.52
C ASP A 645 -26.31 -1.51 -19.47
N PRO A 646 -26.68 -0.81 -18.37
CA PRO A 646 -27.51 -1.38 -17.33
C PRO A 646 -28.94 -1.74 -17.80
N PRO A 647 -29.60 -2.69 -17.12
CA PRO A 647 -31.04 -2.96 -17.36
C PRO A 647 -31.90 -1.74 -16.99
N LEU A 648 -33.00 -1.56 -17.68
CA LEU A 648 -33.86 -0.38 -17.49
C LEU A 648 -34.42 -0.22 -16.08
N HIS A 649 -34.66 -1.32 -15.35
CA HIS A 649 -35.19 -1.24 -13.98
C HIS A 649 -34.23 -0.60 -12.98
N GLU A 650 -32.92 -0.51 -13.25
CA GLU A 650 -31.97 0.17 -12.38
C GLU A 650 -32.16 1.70 -12.32
N PHE A 651 -32.82 2.27 -13.32
CA PHE A 651 -33.20 3.69 -13.32
C PHE A 651 -34.51 3.97 -12.54
N LEU A 652 -35.21 2.93 -12.09
CA LEU A 652 -36.49 3.04 -11.39
C LEU A 652 -36.30 3.10 -9.87
N GLU A 653 -37.39 3.36 -9.15
CA GLU A 653 -37.39 3.32 -7.69
C GLU A 653 -37.30 1.85 -7.19
N SER A 654 -36.70 1.64 -6.04
CA SER A 654 -36.65 0.31 -5.42
C SER A 654 -38.06 -0.19 -5.07
N PRO A 655 -38.50 -1.39 -5.52
CA PRO A 655 -39.81 -1.95 -5.13
C PRO A 655 -40.00 -1.99 -3.61
N ARG A 656 -38.93 -2.27 -2.87
CA ARG A 656 -38.95 -2.30 -1.41
C ARG A 656 -39.20 -0.93 -0.78
N ALA A 657 -38.67 0.14 -1.37
CA ALA A 657 -38.89 1.50 -0.90
C ALA A 657 -40.36 1.90 -1.13
N LEU A 658 -40.89 1.58 -2.32
CA LEU A 658 -42.31 1.80 -2.66
C LEU A 658 -43.23 1.02 -1.73
N ASP A 659 -42.93 -0.24 -1.41
CA ASP A 659 -43.73 -1.06 -0.49
C ASP A 659 -43.80 -0.44 0.92
N VAL A 660 -42.68 0.03 1.45
CA VAL A 660 -42.61 0.76 2.72
C VAL A 660 -43.43 2.06 2.67
N GLU A 661 -43.35 2.80 1.58
CA GLU A 661 -44.10 4.05 1.41
C GLU A 661 -45.61 3.80 1.32
N ILE A 662 -46.00 2.80 0.53
CA ILE A 662 -47.39 2.35 0.45
C ILE A 662 -47.91 1.95 1.83
N ALA A 663 -47.17 1.13 2.55
CA ALA A 663 -47.55 0.72 3.92
C ALA A 663 -47.68 1.90 4.89
N LYS A 664 -46.79 2.90 4.81
CA LYS A 664 -46.88 4.14 5.58
C LYS A 664 -48.14 4.94 5.23
N LEU A 665 -48.43 5.10 3.94
CA LEU A 665 -49.63 5.80 3.47
C LEU A 665 -50.92 5.11 3.91
N GLU A 666 -50.97 3.80 3.81
CA GLU A 666 -52.11 2.99 4.31
C GLU A 666 -52.30 3.15 5.82
N ALA A 667 -51.22 3.06 6.61
CA ALA A 667 -51.29 3.18 8.08
C ALA A 667 -51.71 4.59 8.56
N THR A 668 -51.38 5.63 7.79
CA THR A 668 -51.70 7.01 8.13
C THR A 668 -53.00 7.49 7.51
N GLY A 669 -53.72 6.66 6.76
CA GLY A 669 -54.95 7.01 6.07
C GLY A 669 -54.73 7.94 4.89
N GLY A 670 -53.61 7.78 4.16
CA GLY A 670 -53.29 8.56 3.00
C GLY A 670 -54.28 8.45 1.84
N ASP A 671 -54.08 9.29 0.81
CA ASP A 671 -54.97 9.34 -0.36
C ASP A 671 -54.94 7.98 -1.12
N ARG A 672 -56.12 7.42 -1.30
CA ARG A 672 -56.29 6.13 -1.98
C ARG A 672 -55.85 6.19 -3.45
N SER A 673 -55.92 7.34 -4.09
CA SER A 673 -55.44 7.50 -5.48
C SER A 673 -53.94 7.40 -5.56
N VAL A 674 -53.22 8.01 -4.62
CA VAL A 674 -51.75 7.96 -4.50
C VAL A 674 -51.29 6.51 -4.18
N ILE A 675 -51.96 5.84 -3.25
CA ILE A 675 -51.69 4.44 -2.92
C ILE A 675 -51.85 3.54 -4.16
N ALA A 676 -52.95 3.70 -4.90
CA ALA A 676 -53.23 2.92 -6.10
C ALA A 676 -52.20 3.18 -7.21
N GLU A 677 -51.76 4.42 -7.38
CA GLU A 677 -50.73 4.81 -8.33
C GLU A 677 -49.37 4.17 -7.98
N LYS A 678 -48.97 4.29 -6.72
CA LYS A 678 -47.70 3.69 -6.26
C LYS A 678 -47.71 2.15 -6.31
N THR A 679 -48.87 1.54 -6.00
CA THR A 679 -49.04 0.08 -6.14
C THR A 679 -48.90 -0.34 -7.59
N ARG A 680 -49.50 0.37 -8.52
CA ARG A 680 -49.36 0.08 -9.97
C ARG A 680 -47.91 0.28 -10.43
N LEU A 681 -47.23 1.32 -9.96
CA LEU A 681 -45.82 1.55 -10.27
C LEU A 681 -44.97 0.40 -9.75
N MET A 682 -45.17 -0.03 -8.52
CA MET A 682 -44.45 -1.18 -7.93
C MET A 682 -44.68 -2.45 -8.75
N GLU A 683 -45.92 -2.74 -9.15
CA GLU A 683 -46.26 -3.91 -9.98
C GLU A 683 -45.55 -3.86 -11.37
N GLN A 684 -45.43 -2.68 -11.95
CA GLN A 684 -44.74 -2.45 -13.21
C GLN A 684 -43.22 -2.71 -13.06
N ILE A 685 -42.64 -2.20 -11.97
CA ILE A 685 -41.20 -2.38 -11.71
C ILE A 685 -40.88 -3.87 -11.42
N ASP A 686 -41.71 -4.53 -10.59
CA ASP A 686 -41.59 -5.96 -10.31
C ASP A 686 -41.65 -6.81 -11.58
N ALA A 687 -42.53 -6.46 -12.53
CA ALA A 687 -42.64 -7.15 -13.81
C ALA A 687 -41.42 -6.98 -14.72
N MET A 688 -40.64 -5.90 -14.54
CA MET A 688 -39.40 -5.62 -15.28
C MET A 688 -38.16 -6.09 -14.55
N SER A 689 -38.23 -6.31 -13.23
CA SER A 689 -37.11 -6.75 -12.43
C SER A 689 -36.67 -8.16 -12.78
N GLU A 690 -35.40 -8.35 -12.98
CA GLU A 690 -34.80 -9.62 -13.34
C GLU A 690 -34.20 -10.32 -12.12
N ALA A 691 -34.29 -11.64 -12.07
CA ALA A 691 -33.70 -12.44 -10.99
C ALA A 691 -32.16 -12.32 -10.95
N ASN A 692 -31.53 -12.08 -12.10
CA ASN A 692 -30.11 -11.80 -12.24
C ASN A 692 -29.90 -10.72 -13.31
N PRO A 693 -29.84 -9.43 -12.91
CA PRO A 693 -29.66 -8.30 -13.82
C PRO A 693 -28.40 -8.39 -14.69
N MET A 694 -27.32 -8.97 -14.15
CA MET A 694 -26.06 -9.12 -14.89
C MET A 694 -26.16 -9.99 -16.13
N LEU A 695 -27.04 -10.99 -16.13
CA LEU A 695 -27.22 -11.96 -17.19
C LEU A 695 -28.48 -11.72 -18.04
N GLY A 696 -29.22 -10.66 -17.75
CA GLY A 696 -30.53 -10.36 -18.31
C GLY A 696 -30.54 -9.45 -19.54
N LEU A 697 -31.56 -8.59 -19.62
CA LEU A 697 -31.81 -7.65 -20.72
C LEU A 697 -31.05 -6.35 -20.50
N ARG A 698 -29.78 -6.35 -20.81
CA ARG A 698 -28.88 -5.19 -20.72
C ARG A 698 -27.96 -5.12 -21.97
N GLY A 699 -27.25 -4.03 -22.11
CA GLY A 699 -26.22 -3.81 -23.12
C GLY A 699 -26.75 -3.98 -24.55
N CYS A 700 -26.04 -4.72 -25.40
CA CYS A 700 -26.45 -4.96 -26.79
C CYS A 700 -27.82 -5.62 -26.90
N ARG A 701 -28.24 -6.46 -25.93
CA ARG A 701 -29.55 -7.12 -25.92
C ARG A 701 -30.67 -6.08 -25.77
N LEU A 702 -30.47 -5.10 -24.85
CA LEU A 702 -31.38 -3.97 -24.67
C LEU A 702 -31.48 -3.13 -25.94
N GLY A 703 -30.35 -2.80 -26.58
CA GLY A 703 -30.30 -2.03 -27.81
C GLY A 703 -30.97 -2.74 -29.01
N ILE A 704 -30.95 -4.09 -29.03
CA ILE A 704 -31.65 -4.86 -30.08
C ILE A 704 -33.16 -4.87 -29.85
N VAL A 705 -33.61 -4.92 -28.60
CA VAL A 705 -35.06 -4.94 -28.25
C VAL A 705 -35.68 -3.54 -28.33
N PHE A 706 -34.90 -2.51 -27.94
CA PHE A 706 -35.31 -1.10 -27.98
C PHE A 706 -34.37 -0.27 -28.88
N PRO A 707 -34.45 -0.41 -30.21
CA PRO A 707 -33.51 0.22 -31.15
C PRO A 707 -33.45 1.75 -31.06
N ILE A 708 -34.51 2.37 -30.62
CA ILE A 708 -34.59 3.83 -30.44
C ILE A 708 -33.52 4.38 -29.49
N LEU A 709 -33.07 3.58 -28.47
CA LEU A 709 -32.06 4.01 -27.51
C LEU A 709 -30.67 4.13 -28.16
N PRO A 710 -30.09 3.08 -28.77
CA PRO A 710 -28.79 3.20 -29.45
C PRO A 710 -28.86 4.21 -30.64
N GLU A 711 -29.97 4.29 -31.41
CA GLU A 711 -30.14 5.32 -32.45
C GLU A 711 -30.02 6.73 -31.87
N MET A 712 -30.71 7.02 -30.79
CA MET A 712 -30.67 8.31 -30.11
C MET A 712 -29.25 8.62 -29.61
N GLN A 713 -28.59 7.69 -28.92
CA GLN A 713 -27.25 7.89 -28.39
C GLN A 713 -26.20 8.14 -29.49
N VAL A 714 -26.19 7.33 -30.54
CA VAL A 714 -25.28 7.51 -31.69
C VAL A 714 -25.57 8.86 -32.39
N ARG A 715 -26.83 9.23 -32.53
CA ARG A 715 -27.23 10.51 -33.12
C ARG A 715 -26.71 11.69 -32.28
N ALA A 716 -26.77 11.60 -30.94
CA ALA A 716 -26.21 12.60 -30.02
C ALA A 716 -24.68 12.71 -30.15
N ILE A 717 -23.97 11.57 -30.18
CA ILE A 717 -22.52 11.50 -30.39
C ILE A 717 -22.13 12.17 -31.71
N ALA A 718 -22.75 11.74 -32.82
CA ALA A 718 -22.46 12.26 -34.14
C ALA A 718 -22.78 13.77 -34.27
N THR A 719 -23.90 14.22 -33.67
CA THR A 719 -24.30 15.63 -33.68
C THR A 719 -23.30 16.50 -32.91
N ALA A 720 -22.87 16.06 -31.71
CA ALA A 720 -21.86 16.75 -30.92
C ALA A 720 -20.53 16.87 -31.68
N ALA A 721 -20.08 15.79 -32.31
CA ALA A 721 -18.87 15.78 -33.13
C ALA A 721 -19.01 16.71 -34.35
N ALA A 722 -20.14 16.68 -35.05
CA ALA A 722 -20.38 17.56 -36.20
C ALA A 722 -20.35 19.06 -35.82
N ARG A 723 -20.93 19.43 -34.67
CA ARG A 723 -20.90 20.80 -34.14
C ARG A 723 -19.46 21.27 -33.90
N LEU A 724 -18.65 20.46 -33.21
CA LEU A 724 -17.27 20.81 -32.92
C LEU A 724 -16.40 20.90 -34.18
N LYS A 725 -16.58 20.00 -35.16
CA LYS A 725 -15.90 20.09 -36.45
C LYS A 725 -16.22 21.39 -37.20
N LYS A 726 -17.46 21.89 -37.14
CA LYS A 726 -17.84 23.19 -37.70
C LYS A 726 -17.18 24.37 -36.99
N GLU A 727 -16.85 24.19 -35.71
CA GLU A 727 -16.10 25.16 -34.91
C GLU A 727 -14.57 25.11 -35.15
N GLY A 728 -14.10 24.13 -35.92
CA GLY A 728 -12.68 23.99 -36.28
C GLY A 728 -11.87 23.12 -35.32
N LEU A 729 -12.55 22.38 -34.45
CA LEU A 729 -11.96 21.40 -33.57
C LEU A 729 -11.85 20.01 -34.22
N ASP A 730 -11.09 19.09 -33.63
CA ASP A 730 -10.85 17.72 -34.12
C ASP A 730 -11.39 16.64 -33.14
N PRO A 731 -12.71 16.54 -32.94
CA PRO A 731 -13.29 15.51 -32.08
C PRO A 731 -13.06 14.11 -32.69
N LYS A 732 -12.66 13.17 -31.84
CA LYS A 732 -12.41 11.76 -32.21
C LYS A 732 -13.27 10.79 -31.37
N PRO A 733 -14.60 10.84 -31.50
CA PRO A 733 -15.44 9.87 -30.82
C PRO A 733 -15.31 8.48 -31.41
N GLU A 734 -15.41 7.47 -30.54
CA GLU A 734 -15.47 6.06 -30.87
C GLU A 734 -16.71 5.45 -30.19
N VAL A 735 -17.53 4.66 -30.90
CA VAL A 735 -18.74 4.05 -30.34
C VAL A 735 -18.45 2.63 -29.89
N MET A 736 -18.73 2.31 -28.62
CA MET A 736 -18.53 1.00 -28.05
C MET A 736 -19.85 0.31 -27.69
N ILE A 737 -20.10 -0.86 -28.27
CA ILE A 737 -21.27 -1.70 -28.01
C ILE A 737 -20.95 -2.67 -26.88
N PRO A 738 -21.64 -2.59 -25.70
CA PRO A 738 -21.36 -3.45 -24.55
C PRO A 738 -22.00 -4.82 -24.68
N LEU A 739 -21.49 -5.80 -23.93
CA LEU A 739 -22.08 -7.12 -23.65
C LEU A 739 -22.31 -8.01 -24.90
N VAL A 740 -21.55 -7.80 -25.96
CA VAL A 740 -21.65 -8.62 -27.17
C VAL A 740 -21.18 -10.05 -26.88
N SER A 741 -22.00 -11.02 -27.26
CA SER A 741 -21.70 -12.45 -27.14
C SER A 741 -21.55 -13.17 -28.47
N VAL A 742 -22.19 -12.65 -29.53
CA VAL A 742 -22.14 -13.23 -30.87
C VAL A 742 -21.98 -12.14 -31.94
N LYS A 743 -21.28 -12.49 -33.03
CA LYS A 743 -21.05 -11.58 -34.17
C LYS A 743 -22.32 -10.88 -34.66
N ALA A 744 -23.45 -11.60 -34.74
CA ALA A 744 -24.71 -11.06 -35.29
C ALA A 744 -25.32 -9.94 -34.45
N GLU A 745 -25.06 -9.90 -33.13
CA GLU A 745 -25.46 -8.79 -32.26
C GLU A 745 -24.70 -7.52 -32.65
N LEU A 746 -23.37 -7.65 -32.80
CA LEU A 746 -22.52 -6.52 -33.19
C LEU A 746 -22.84 -6.04 -34.61
N GLU A 747 -22.95 -6.95 -35.57
CA GLU A 747 -23.29 -6.64 -36.98
C GLU A 747 -24.59 -5.82 -37.07
N LYS A 748 -25.63 -6.22 -36.32
CA LYS A 748 -26.90 -5.51 -36.30
C LYS A 748 -26.77 -4.09 -35.73
N LEU A 749 -26.16 -3.93 -34.56
CA LEU A 749 -26.05 -2.62 -33.90
C LEU A 749 -25.04 -1.70 -34.59
N ARG A 750 -23.95 -2.25 -35.13
CA ARG A 750 -23.02 -1.53 -35.99
C ARG A 750 -23.74 -0.93 -37.21
N GLY A 751 -24.57 -1.75 -37.90
CA GLY A 751 -25.33 -1.26 -39.03
C GLY A 751 -26.26 -0.07 -38.67
N VAL A 752 -26.90 -0.12 -37.50
CA VAL A 752 -27.69 1.00 -36.98
C VAL A 752 -26.80 2.22 -36.72
N ALA A 753 -25.63 2.05 -36.05
CA ALA A 753 -24.71 3.13 -35.74
C ALA A 753 -24.19 3.80 -37.03
N GLU A 754 -23.69 3.04 -38.00
CA GLU A 754 -23.18 3.53 -39.28
C GLU A 754 -24.24 4.32 -40.06
N GLN A 755 -25.48 3.78 -40.14
CA GLN A 755 -26.59 4.49 -40.77
C GLN A 755 -26.86 5.85 -40.12
N VAL A 756 -26.91 5.91 -38.78
CA VAL A 756 -27.16 7.17 -38.02
C VAL A 756 -26.04 8.16 -38.22
N ILE A 757 -24.78 7.70 -38.20
CA ILE A 757 -23.59 8.57 -38.43
C ILE A 757 -23.68 9.18 -39.85
N ASP A 758 -23.99 8.39 -40.87
CA ASP A 758 -24.12 8.86 -42.25
C ASP A 758 -25.26 9.89 -42.38
N GLU A 759 -26.42 9.63 -41.75
CA GLU A 759 -27.55 10.54 -41.75
C GLU A 759 -27.17 11.92 -41.16
N VAL A 760 -26.48 11.91 -39.99
CA VAL A 760 -26.03 13.15 -39.32
C VAL A 760 -24.97 13.85 -40.16
N ALA A 761 -23.98 13.12 -40.67
CA ALA A 761 -22.93 13.67 -41.53
C ALA A 761 -23.51 14.40 -42.75
N ALA A 762 -24.50 13.76 -43.39
CA ALA A 762 -25.21 14.35 -44.57
C ALA A 762 -26.02 15.57 -44.16
N ALA A 763 -26.76 15.51 -43.04
CA ALA A 763 -27.60 16.61 -42.55
C ALA A 763 -26.78 17.85 -42.14
N GLU A 764 -25.64 17.60 -41.47
CA GLU A 764 -24.75 18.64 -40.95
C GLU A 764 -23.71 19.09 -42.02
N GLY A 765 -23.55 18.35 -43.12
CA GLY A 765 -22.65 18.71 -44.22
C GLY A 765 -21.17 18.61 -43.83
N VAL A 766 -20.82 17.68 -42.94
CA VAL A 766 -19.45 17.41 -42.48
C VAL A 766 -19.12 15.93 -42.68
N GLU A 767 -17.85 15.63 -42.88
CA GLU A 767 -17.37 14.25 -42.89
C GLU A 767 -17.12 13.79 -41.43
N LEU A 768 -17.74 12.68 -41.04
CA LEU A 768 -17.56 12.05 -39.73
C LEU A 768 -16.90 10.69 -39.91
N ASP A 769 -15.80 10.49 -39.21
CA ASP A 769 -15.11 9.20 -39.10
C ASP A 769 -15.24 8.76 -37.62
N ILE A 770 -16.18 7.86 -37.36
CA ILE A 770 -16.52 7.40 -36.01
C ILE A 770 -16.41 5.88 -35.99
N PRO A 771 -15.30 5.32 -35.51
CA PRO A 771 -15.10 3.88 -35.37
C PRO A 771 -16.15 3.24 -34.46
N VAL A 772 -16.59 2.00 -34.83
CA VAL A 772 -17.54 1.23 -34.02
C VAL A 772 -16.87 -0.06 -33.56
N GLY A 773 -16.67 -0.20 -32.27
CA GLY A 773 -16.07 -1.37 -31.64
C GLY A 773 -16.98 -2.00 -30.59
N THR A 774 -16.43 -2.91 -29.84
CA THR A 774 -17.19 -3.62 -28.81
C THR A 774 -16.39 -3.88 -27.55
N MET A 775 -17.10 -4.06 -26.44
CA MET A 775 -16.54 -4.55 -25.20
C MET A 775 -16.46 -6.08 -25.22
N ILE A 776 -15.29 -6.64 -24.94
CA ILE A 776 -15.08 -8.07 -24.70
C ILE A 776 -15.11 -8.29 -23.20
N GLU A 777 -16.23 -8.76 -22.70
CA GLU A 777 -16.48 -8.90 -21.25
C GLU A 777 -17.20 -10.20 -20.87
N LEU A 778 -17.42 -11.05 -21.86
CA LEU A 778 -17.96 -12.39 -21.67
C LEU A 778 -16.94 -13.44 -22.13
N PRO A 779 -16.75 -14.55 -21.40
CA PRO A 779 -15.84 -15.62 -21.84
C PRO A 779 -16.14 -16.13 -23.25
N ARG A 780 -17.42 -16.20 -23.63
CA ARG A 780 -17.79 -16.61 -25.00
C ARG A 780 -17.25 -15.62 -26.03
N ALA A 781 -17.36 -14.33 -25.80
CA ALA A 781 -16.85 -13.33 -26.73
C ALA A 781 -15.33 -13.44 -26.90
N ALA A 782 -14.60 -13.66 -25.80
CA ALA A 782 -13.15 -13.83 -25.82
C ALA A 782 -12.71 -15.05 -26.65
N VAL A 783 -13.41 -16.20 -26.53
CA VAL A 783 -13.06 -17.44 -27.27
C VAL A 783 -13.56 -17.47 -28.72
N THR A 784 -14.37 -16.50 -29.15
CA THR A 784 -14.85 -16.34 -30.54
C THR A 784 -14.55 -14.94 -31.07
N ALA A 785 -13.48 -14.35 -30.59
CA ALA A 785 -13.10 -12.97 -30.89
C ALA A 785 -12.71 -12.79 -32.37
N ASP A 786 -12.22 -13.84 -33.04
CA ASP A 786 -11.95 -13.86 -34.49
C ASP A 786 -13.20 -13.59 -35.34
N GLU A 787 -14.34 -14.19 -34.97
CA GLU A 787 -15.61 -13.93 -35.67
C GLU A 787 -16.10 -12.50 -35.38
N ILE A 788 -16.03 -12.03 -34.12
CA ILE A 788 -16.52 -10.72 -33.70
C ILE A 788 -15.66 -9.60 -34.31
N ALA A 789 -14.33 -9.78 -34.37
CA ALA A 789 -13.39 -8.81 -34.92
C ALA A 789 -13.66 -8.45 -36.40
N THR A 790 -14.31 -9.35 -37.16
CA THR A 790 -14.71 -9.03 -38.54
C THR A 790 -15.75 -7.90 -38.64
N GLN A 791 -16.34 -7.51 -37.50
CA GLN A 791 -17.35 -6.45 -37.38
C GLN A 791 -16.93 -5.34 -36.40
N ALA A 792 -15.70 -5.36 -35.90
CA ALA A 792 -15.23 -4.37 -34.93
C ALA A 792 -13.99 -3.63 -35.46
N ASP A 793 -13.94 -2.34 -35.17
CA ASP A 793 -12.75 -1.52 -35.41
C ASP A 793 -11.78 -1.56 -34.22
N PHE A 794 -12.31 -1.80 -33.02
CA PHE A 794 -11.52 -1.97 -31.80
C PHE A 794 -12.21 -2.92 -30.82
N PHE A 795 -11.41 -3.49 -29.92
CA PHE A 795 -11.85 -4.21 -28.73
C PHE A 795 -11.45 -3.45 -27.47
N SER A 796 -12.35 -3.38 -26.48
CA SER A 796 -12.06 -2.95 -25.12
C SER A 796 -12.45 -4.07 -24.15
N PHE A 797 -11.47 -4.60 -23.40
CA PHE A 797 -11.75 -5.66 -22.43
C PHE A 797 -12.37 -5.09 -21.16
N GLY A 798 -13.64 -5.42 -20.92
CA GLY A 798 -14.37 -5.10 -19.68
C GLY A 798 -14.02 -6.10 -18.60
N THR A 799 -12.85 -5.98 -17.98
CA THR A 799 -12.32 -6.98 -17.06
C THR A 799 -13.11 -7.14 -15.77
N ASN A 800 -13.96 -6.18 -15.39
CA ASN A 800 -14.86 -6.33 -14.25
C ASN A 800 -15.88 -7.46 -14.55
N ASP A 801 -16.67 -7.33 -15.62
CA ASP A 801 -17.66 -8.33 -16.01
C ASP A 801 -17.02 -9.64 -16.50
N LEU A 802 -15.87 -9.55 -17.18
CA LEU A 802 -15.13 -10.75 -17.59
C LEU A 802 -14.67 -11.57 -16.37
N THR A 803 -14.22 -10.92 -15.29
CA THR A 803 -13.86 -11.59 -14.04
C THR A 803 -15.07 -12.22 -13.38
N GLN A 804 -16.16 -11.47 -13.24
CA GLN A 804 -17.41 -11.96 -12.66
C GLN A 804 -17.93 -13.20 -13.40
N THR A 805 -18.00 -13.13 -14.71
CA THR A 805 -18.54 -14.21 -15.54
C THR A 805 -17.60 -15.42 -15.64
N THR A 806 -16.29 -15.23 -15.56
CA THR A 806 -15.29 -16.30 -15.55
C THR A 806 -15.32 -17.09 -14.26
N PHE A 807 -15.37 -16.42 -13.11
CA PHE A 807 -15.48 -17.06 -11.80
C PHE A 807 -16.91 -17.53 -11.48
N GLY A 808 -17.93 -16.95 -12.10
CA GLY A 808 -19.31 -17.10 -11.69
C GLY A 808 -19.59 -16.39 -10.37
N PHE A 809 -18.92 -15.28 -10.11
CA PHE A 809 -19.06 -14.45 -8.91
C PHE A 809 -19.87 -13.19 -9.24
N SER A 810 -20.78 -12.81 -8.37
CA SER A 810 -21.33 -11.45 -8.34
C SER A 810 -20.47 -10.61 -7.40
N ARG A 811 -19.80 -9.58 -7.91
CA ARG A 811 -18.84 -8.77 -7.16
C ARG A 811 -19.44 -8.23 -5.87
N ASP A 812 -20.60 -7.60 -5.97
CA ASP A 812 -21.28 -6.96 -4.85
C ASP A 812 -21.66 -7.94 -3.73
N ASP A 813 -21.97 -9.21 -4.11
CA ASP A 813 -22.34 -10.24 -3.16
C ASP A 813 -21.12 -10.90 -2.48
N VAL A 814 -19.98 -11.01 -3.20
CA VAL A 814 -18.90 -11.89 -2.74
C VAL A 814 -17.71 -11.14 -2.12
N GLU A 815 -17.48 -9.90 -2.55
CA GLU A 815 -16.26 -9.15 -2.19
C GLU A 815 -16.20 -8.83 -0.70
N ALA A 816 -17.35 -8.55 -0.08
CA ALA A 816 -17.46 -8.33 1.37
C ALA A 816 -17.67 -9.62 2.17
N GLU A 817 -18.26 -10.66 1.59
CA GLU A 817 -18.68 -11.84 2.33
C GLU A 817 -17.63 -12.95 2.39
N PHE A 818 -17.33 -13.62 1.29
CA PHE A 818 -16.48 -14.82 1.37
C PHE A 818 -15.07 -14.64 0.78
N ILE A 819 -14.81 -13.65 -0.07
CA ILE A 819 -13.45 -13.41 -0.60
C ILE A 819 -12.42 -13.19 0.51
N PRO A 820 -12.70 -12.42 1.59
CA PRO A 820 -11.77 -12.28 2.71
C PRO A 820 -11.41 -13.63 3.34
N GLN A 821 -12.39 -14.54 3.50
CA GLN A 821 -12.17 -15.87 4.04
C GLN A 821 -11.35 -16.77 3.10
N TYR A 822 -11.56 -16.65 1.77
CA TYR A 822 -10.78 -17.36 0.77
C TYR A 822 -9.32 -16.91 0.74
N LEU A 823 -9.07 -15.61 0.93
CA LEU A 823 -7.73 -15.05 1.04
C LEU A 823 -7.06 -15.52 2.34
N GLU A 824 -7.77 -15.52 3.47
CA GLU A 824 -7.26 -15.99 4.76
C GLU A 824 -6.90 -17.49 4.73
N GLN A 825 -7.70 -18.30 4.05
CA GLN A 825 -7.47 -19.75 3.88
C GLN A 825 -6.51 -20.09 2.72
N HIS A 826 -5.95 -19.08 2.02
CA HIS A 826 -5.08 -19.25 0.86
C HIS A 826 -5.72 -20.03 -0.30
N LEU A 827 -7.05 -19.99 -0.43
CA LEU A 827 -7.78 -20.57 -1.57
C LEU A 827 -7.68 -19.66 -2.80
N LEU A 828 -7.61 -18.37 -2.59
CA LEU A 828 -7.22 -17.37 -3.59
C LEU A 828 -5.90 -16.72 -3.18
N PRO A 829 -4.97 -16.53 -4.10
CA PRO A 829 -3.70 -15.87 -3.80
C PRO A 829 -3.90 -14.35 -3.57
N ARG A 830 -4.92 -13.76 -4.20
CA ARG A 830 -5.27 -12.32 -4.14
C ARG A 830 -6.73 -12.11 -4.53
N ASN A 831 -7.24 -10.89 -4.28
CA ASN A 831 -8.58 -10.50 -4.72
C ASN A 831 -8.60 -10.36 -6.26
N PRO A 832 -9.38 -11.17 -7.00
CA PRO A 832 -9.41 -11.15 -8.45
C PRO A 832 -10.06 -9.88 -9.05
N PHE A 833 -10.73 -9.07 -8.24
CA PHE A 833 -11.29 -7.78 -8.65
C PHE A 833 -10.31 -6.61 -8.47
N ALA A 834 -9.27 -6.77 -7.66
CA ALA A 834 -8.23 -5.75 -7.48
C ALA A 834 -7.07 -5.92 -8.48
N THR A 835 -6.60 -7.15 -8.66
CA THR A 835 -5.53 -7.50 -9.59
C THR A 835 -6.01 -8.64 -10.47
N ILE A 836 -5.72 -8.57 -11.77
CA ILE A 836 -6.23 -9.55 -12.73
C ILE A 836 -5.80 -10.97 -12.37
N ASP A 837 -6.76 -11.91 -12.42
CA ASP A 837 -6.50 -13.33 -12.23
C ASP A 837 -5.88 -13.96 -13.49
N GLU A 838 -5.03 -14.97 -13.29
CA GLU A 838 -4.37 -15.67 -14.41
C GLU A 838 -5.33 -16.33 -15.39
N GLY A 839 -6.48 -16.84 -14.91
CA GLY A 839 -7.51 -17.44 -15.77
C GLY A 839 -8.21 -16.40 -16.63
N VAL A 840 -8.48 -15.22 -16.05
CA VAL A 840 -9.07 -14.09 -16.78
C VAL A 840 -8.05 -13.52 -17.77
N ALA A 841 -6.78 -13.36 -17.36
CA ALA A 841 -5.70 -12.91 -18.23
C ALA A 841 -5.53 -13.80 -19.48
N LYS A 842 -5.64 -15.12 -19.33
CA LYS A 842 -5.65 -16.06 -20.47
C LYS A 842 -6.81 -15.83 -21.45
N LEU A 843 -7.98 -15.44 -20.97
CA LEU A 843 -9.11 -15.08 -21.84
C LEU A 843 -8.84 -13.75 -22.57
N VAL A 844 -8.22 -12.78 -21.91
CA VAL A 844 -7.79 -11.52 -22.55
C VAL A 844 -6.76 -11.83 -23.64
N GLU A 845 -5.71 -12.60 -23.33
CA GLU A 845 -4.69 -13.02 -24.30
C GLU A 845 -5.30 -13.75 -25.51
N MET A 846 -6.23 -14.67 -25.26
CA MET A 846 -6.94 -15.37 -26.33
C MET A 846 -7.77 -14.40 -27.17
N GLY A 847 -8.47 -13.46 -26.53
CA GLY A 847 -9.28 -12.45 -27.20
C GLY A 847 -8.45 -11.52 -28.08
N VAL A 848 -7.29 -11.09 -27.62
CA VAL A 848 -6.33 -10.26 -28.41
C VAL A 848 -5.83 -11.05 -29.63
N LYS A 849 -5.34 -12.26 -29.40
CA LYS A 849 -4.82 -13.12 -30.49
C LYS A 849 -5.86 -13.38 -31.55
N LEU A 850 -7.04 -13.88 -31.17
CA LEU A 850 -8.14 -14.16 -32.07
C LEU A 850 -8.68 -12.89 -32.74
N GLY A 851 -8.71 -11.77 -32.00
CA GLY A 851 -9.07 -10.47 -32.57
C GLY A 851 -8.20 -10.07 -33.74
N HIS A 852 -6.89 -10.19 -33.62
CA HIS A 852 -5.94 -9.92 -34.72
C HIS A 852 -6.03 -10.96 -35.84
N GLU A 853 -6.40 -12.22 -35.55
CA GLU A 853 -6.68 -13.21 -36.61
C GLU A 853 -7.91 -12.82 -37.45
N GLY A 854 -8.97 -12.25 -36.80
CA GLY A 854 -10.19 -11.79 -37.47
C GLY A 854 -10.04 -10.45 -38.18
N ASN A 855 -9.32 -9.51 -37.56
CA ASN A 855 -9.01 -8.18 -38.09
C ASN A 855 -7.57 -7.80 -37.69
N PRO A 856 -6.58 -7.89 -38.61
CA PRO A 856 -5.18 -7.59 -38.30
C PRO A 856 -4.90 -6.16 -37.84
N ASN A 857 -5.81 -5.23 -38.07
CA ASN A 857 -5.67 -3.82 -37.69
C ASN A 857 -6.49 -3.44 -36.45
N ILE A 858 -7.07 -4.42 -35.75
CA ILE A 858 -7.91 -4.14 -34.60
C ILE A 858 -7.06 -3.57 -33.44
N THR A 859 -7.54 -2.50 -32.84
CA THR A 859 -6.94 -1.94 -31.63
C THR A 859 -7.54 -2.65 -30.42
N CYS A 860 -6.71 -3.10 -29.47
CA CYS A 860 -7.13 -3.82 -28.29
C CYS A 860 -6.72 -3.07 -27.02
N GLY A 861 -7.67 -2.70 -26.17
CA GLY A 861 -7.40 -2.07 -24.88
C GLY A 861 -8.21 -2.65 -23.74
N VAL A 862 -7.97 -2.19 -22.54
CA VAL A 862 -8.72 -2.56 -21.33
C VAL A 862 -9.32 -1.34 -20.68
N CYS A 863 -10.54 -1.45 -20.15
CA CYS A 863 -11.23 -0.36 -19.46
C CYS A 863 -11.79 -0.74 -18.08
N GLY A 864 -11.62 -1.98 -17.64
CA GLY A 864 -11.93 -2.39 -16.28
C GLY A 864 -10.98 -1.78 -15.26
N GLU A 865 -11.28 -1.88 -13.97
CA GLU A 865 -10.47 -1.32 -12.87
C GLU A 865 -9.04 -1.82 -12.86
N HIS A 866 -8.78 -3.02 -13.36
CA HIS A 866 -7.44 -3.59 -13.53
C HIS A 866 -6.52 -2.74 -14.41
N GLY A 867 -7.07 -1.86 -15.28
CA GLY A 867 -6.29 -0.92 -16.07
C GLY A 867 -5.53 0.13 -15.27
N GLY A 868 -5.86 0.30 -13.99
CA GLY A 868 -5.15 1.16 -13.04
C GLY A 868 -4.25 0.42 -12.04
N ASP A 869 -4.23 -0.92 -12.06
CA ASP A 869 -3.42 -1.74 -11.16
C ASP A 869 -2.04 -2.05 -11.75
N PRO A 870 -0.93 -1.69 -11.09
CA PRO A 870 0.42 -1.87 -11.62
C PRO A 870 0.75 -3.32 -12.04
N GLU A 871 0.36 -4.33 -11.25
CA GLU A 871 0.63 -5.74 -11.57
C GLU A 871 -0.17 -6.19 -12.80
N SER A 872 -1.43 -5.75 -12.90
CA SER A 872 -2.28 -6.02 -14.06
C SER A 872 -1.75 -5.35 -15.32
N ILE A 873 -1.24 -4.12 -15.23
CA ILE A 873 -0.62 -3.38 -16.34
C ILE A 873 0.59 -4.15 -16.89
N HIS A 874 1.45 -4.70 -16.02
CA HIS A 874 2.54 -5.59 -16.45
C HIS A 874 2.04 -6.80 -17.23
N THR A 875 0.91 -7.40 -16.80
CA THR A 875 0.29 -8.52 -17.49
C THR A 875 -0.25 -8.10 -18.85
N PHE A 876 -0.89 -6.93 -18.94
CA PHE A 876 -1.45 -6.41 -20.20
C PHE A 876 -0.37 -6.02 -21.21
N ASP A 877 0.76 -5.49 -20.77
CA ASP A 877 1.91 -5.20 -21.61
C ASP A 877 2.46 -6.50 -22.24
N LYS A 878 2.63 -7.56 -21.46
CA LYS A 878 3.05 -8.89 -21.93
C LYS A 878 2.07 -9.54 -22.92
N ILE A 879 0.76 -9.34 -22.71
CA ILE A 879 -0.27 -9.82 -23.63
C ILE A 879 -0.23 -9.06 -24.96
N GLY A 880 0.29 -7.83 -24.98
CA GLY A 880 0.38 -6.98 -26.16
C GLY A 880 -0.89 -6.18 -26.42
N LEU A 881 -1.53 -5.67 -25.38
CA LEU A 881 -2.57 -4.65 -25.52
C LEU A 881 -1.99 -3.33 -26.06
N ASP A 882 -2.81 -2.54 -26.75
CA ASP A 882 -2.42 -1.23 -27.26
C ASP A 882 -2.53 -0.14 -26.19
N TYR A 883 -3.51 -0.23 -25.29
CA TYR A 883 -3.70 0.74 -24.20
C TYR A 883 -4.37 0.12 -22.97
N VAL A 884 -4.17 0.78 -21.82
CA VAL A 884 -4.95 0.60 -20.60
C VAL A 884 -5.76 1.86 -20.31
N SER A 885 -6.92 1.71 -19.64
CA SER A 885 -7.75 2.83 -19.22
C SER A 885 -8.15 2.69 -17.76
N CYS A 886 -8.06 3.78 -17.01
CA CYS A 886 -8.26 3.80 -15.56
C CYS A 886 -8.95 5.09 -15.11
N SER A 887 -9.33 5.19 -13.85
CA SER A 887 -9.85 6.44 -13.29
C SER A 887 -8.84 7.59 -13.42
N PRO A 888 -9.29 8.86 -13.45
CA PRO A 888 -8.41 10.02 -13.70
C PRO A 888 -7.17 10.07 -12.79
N TYR A 889 -7.36 9.89 -11.48
CA TYR A 889 -6.27 9.92 -10.50
C TYR A 889 -5.29 8.74 -10.62
N ARG A 890 -5.67 7.67 -11.32
CA ARG A 890 -4.79 6.53 -11.59
C ARG A 890 -3.94 6.70 -12.86
N VAL A 891 -4.19 7.70 -13.67
CA VAL A 891 -3.42 7.95 -14.90
C VAL A 891 -1.91 8.10 -14.64
N PRO A 892 -1.43 8.90 -13.66
CA PRO A 892 0.00 8.96 -13.36
C PRO A 892 0.59 7.63 -12.90
N VAL A 893 -0.16 6.87 -12.09
CA VAL A 893 0.22 5.53 -11.63
C VAL A 893 0.36 4.58 -12.82
N ALA A 894 -0.62 4.57 -13.72
CA ALA A 894 -0.61 3.72 -14.91
C ALA A 894 0.51 4.08 -15.89
N ARG A 895 0.83 5.36 -16.10
CA ARG A 895 1.96 5.82 -16.92
C ARG A 895 3.28 5.29 -16.38
N LEU A 896 3.50 5.41 -15.05
CA LEU A 896 4.70 4.90 -14.40
C LEU A 896 4.79 3.38 -14.52
N ALA A 897 3.70 2.66 -14.21
CA ALA A 897 3.65 1.20 -14.27
C ALA A 897 3.86 0.65 -15.70
N ALA A 898 3.30 1.31 -16.72
CA ALA A 898 3.52 0.95 -18.11
C ALA A 898 4.98 1.14 -18.53
N GLY A 899 5.63 2.23 -18.07
CA GLY A 899 7.06 2.44 -18.28
C GLY A 899 7.92 1.37 -17.62
N GLN A 900 7.58 0.98 -16.40
CA GLN A 900 8.25 -0.10 -15.66
C GLN A 900 8.07 -1.45 -16.35
N ALA A 901 6.88 -1.76 -16.86
CA ALA A 901 6.59 -2.98 -17.59
C ALA A 901 7.51 -3.12 -18.82
N ALA A 902 7.56 -2.08 -19.64
CA ALA A 902 8.38 -2.06 -20.85
C ALA A 902 9.90 -2.15 -20.57
N ILE A 903 10.37 -1.61 -19.43
CA ILE A 903 11.77 -1.73 -19.01
C ILE A 903 12.06 -3.17 -18.55
N ALA A 904 11.16 -3.78 -17.75
CA ALA A 904 11.31 -5.14 -17.26
C ALA A 904 11.37 -6.15 -18.40
N ASP A 905 10.51 -6.06 -19.40
CA ASP A 905 10.49 -6.95 -20.56
C ASP A 905 11.79 -6.89 -21.37
N LYS A 906 12.39 -5.70 -21.52
CA LYS A 906 13.71 -5.56 -22.18
C LYS A 906 14.81 -6.28 -21.39
N THR A 907 14.72 -6.30 -20.07
CA THR A 907 15.72 -6.88 -19.18
C THR A 907 15.63 -8.42 -19.20
N ASP A 908 14.42 -8.97 -19.20
CA ASP A 908 14.19 -10.43 -19.28
C ASP A 908 14.69 -11.01 -20.62
N HIS A 909 14.49 -10.30 -21.72
CA HIS A 909 15.02 -10.69 -23.04
C HIS A 909 16.56 -10.65 -23.16
N VAL A 910 17.26 -9.94 -22.26
CA VAL A 910 18.72 -9.90 -22.21
C VAL A 910 19.29 -11.08 -21.41
N ILE A 911 18.53 -11.59 -20.42
CA ILE A 911 18.94 -12.71 -19.59
C ILE A 911 18.77 -14.06 -20.32
N ASP A 912 17.77 -14.16 -21.22
CA ASP A 912 17.52 -15.36 -22.06
C ASP A 912 18.45 -15.50 -23.29
N LYS A 913 19.38 -14.59 -23.52
CA LYS A 913 20.44 -14.64 -24.56
C LYS A 913 21.84 -14.81 -23.96
#